data_968ac0c6f03655d7bad5d627f2c47cb9
#
_entry.id   968ac0c6f03655d7bad5d627f2c47cb9
#
_cell.length_a   1.000
_cell.length_b   1.000
_cell.length_c   1.000
_cell.angle_alpha   90.00
_cell.angle_beta   90.00
_cell.angle_gamma   90.00
#
_symmetry.space_group_name_H-M   'P 1'
#
loop_
_entity.id
_entity.type
_entity.pdbx_description
1 polymer ?
#
loop_
_entity_poly.entity_id
_entity_poly.type
_entity_poly.pdbx_seq_one_letter_code
_entity_poly.pdbx_strand_id
1 'polypeptide(L)'
;MLDRLRVHVKGWLGIVILIMISIPFALFGLQNYTSGGSEKPVAEVGDYKIYQADANRAYQNRVAQLKDQYGDQYSPDLFNEEAVRQESLNRLVQDQLVLQTVSNDGYVASNKAILEVISKIDAFQKNGQFDKATYEQLLQARGLTTTSFVATIRTGIERDQFINAIVDTTLVDDSEINDFYRLNNQTRDIKYLSLPISSVIADVVATEEEINKNYTQNEHLYKTPAEASIDYVELSLDNLMLEINPSEEELLAFYESESQSFTLAGHRRASHILFEAAEGTNESDAEKKRSQAESVLNRIKNGEDFATLASEFSDDIGSAKVGGDLGIITEGMMGVEFEKTLASLQEGEVSEVFQTIYGFQIIKLISKESDKIQPYKDIENKVLALFKSTIASEKFYQMAERFAELSFENPDTLAPIVDELGLSIQQQANVTENSGEGIAAFDKVRHATFNEDVLAGNNSDAIELAPEHLVALRIAQHTPEDVMPLQAVKAVVELSVKKDKAVKLLSDKAAEMLAKAKTGVPIKELASLDGTSLVDVGPVTRNEQSVPAVLLRDTFSMSHPVDGKPSFKQTTLDNGDVAIIELRKIADGDETDITESSRESFKNFLSRLTGEVTLAASLANLSVETDVVLANQPE
;
A
#
# COMPACT_ATOMS: atom_id res chain seq x y z
N MET A 1 -65.55 -24.98 -6.42
CA MET A 1 -65.10 -23.93 -7.37
C MET A 1 -63.74 -24.28 -8.05
N LEU A 2 -62.84 -24.92 -7.37
CA LEU A 2 -61.53 -25.31 -7.90
C LEU A 2 -61.56 -26.38 -8.98
N ASP A 3 -62.54 -27.30 -8.97
CA ASP A 3 -62.63 -28.35 -9.97
C ASP A 3 -63.13 -27.88 -11.38
N ARG A 4 -63.86 -26.77 -11.44
CA ARG A 4 -64.27 -26.13 -12.71
C ARG A 4 -63.13 -25.38 -13.39
N LEU A 5 -62.15 -24.88 -12.64
CA LEU A 5 -60.94 -24.27 -13.19
C LEU A 5 -59.98 -25.33 -13.78
N ARG A 6 -59.91 -26.51 -13.18
CA ARG A 6 -59.03 -27.61 -13.61
C ARG A 6 -59.38 -28.22 -14.96
N VAL A 7 -60.68 -28.16 -15.34
CA VAL A 7 -61.17 -28.68 -16.65
C VAL A 7 -60.89 -27.68 -17.78
N HIS A 8 -60.91 -26.38 -17.53
CA HIS A 8 -60.67 -25.36 -18.55
C HIS A 8 -59.19 -25.13 -18.86
N VAL A 9 -58.27 -25.47 -17.93
CA VAL A 9 -56.80 -25.36 -18.12
C VAL A 9 -56.26 -26.51 -19.02
N LYS A 10 -57.00 -27.58 -19.20
CA LYS A 10 -56.63 -28.72 -20.12
C LYS A 10 -57.11 -28.54 -21.58
N GLY A 11 -57.81 -27.41 -21.90
CA GLY A 11 -58.26 -27.09 -23.24
C GLY A 11 -57.42 -25.97 -23.90
N TRP A 12 -57.96 -25.45 -25.00
CA TRP A 12 -57.34 -24.37 -25.79
C TRP A 12 -56.95 -23.13 -24.95
N LEU A 13 -57.65 -22.87 -23.83
CA LEU A 13 -57.36 -21.78 -22.87
C LEU A 13 -56.01 -22.01 -22.16
N GLY A 14 -55.66 -23.29 -21.88
CA GLY A 14 -54.35 -23.63 -21.33
C GLY A 14 -53.21 -23.34 -22.30
N ILE A 15 -53.46 -23.56 -23.61
CA ILE A 15 -52.50 -23.23 -24.66
C ILE A 15 -52.34 -21.71 -24.80
N VAL A 16 -53.44 -20.94 -24.69
CA VAL A 16 -53.40 -19.46 -24.74
C VAL A 16 -52.64 -18.89 -23.53
N ILE A 17 -52.85 -19.44 -22.33
CA ILE A 17 -52.11 -19.03 -21.14
C ILE A 17 -50.64 -19.40 -21.27
N LEU A 18 -50.32 -20.57 -21.78
CA LEU A 18 -48.94 -21.01 -22.01
C LEU A 18 -48.25 -20.11 -23.05
N ILE A 19 -48.93 -19.74 -24.13
CA ILE A 19 -48.42 -18.80 -25.15
C ILE A 19 -48.25 -17.41 -24.53
N MET A 20 -49.20 -16.92 -23.73
CA MET A 20 -49.14 -15.62 -23.08
C MET A 20 -47.99 -15.50 -22.05
N ILE A 21 -47.66 -16.60 -21.38
CA ILE A 21 -46.51 -16.65 -20.46
C ILE A 21 -45.19 -16.87 -21.23
N SER A 22 -45.23 -17.68 -22.31
CA SER A 22 -44.03 -18.00 -23.09
C SER A 22 -43.52 -16.82 -23.93
N ILE A 23 -44.40 -15.94 -24.41
CA ILE A 23 -44.03 -14.77 -25.21
C ILE A 23 -43.17 -13.77 -24.42
N PRO A 24 -43.52 -13.34 -23.18
CA PRO A 24 -42.60 -12.52 -22.36
C PRO A 24 -41.27 -13.23 -22.07
N PHE A 25 -41.31 -14.52 -21.72
CA PHE A 25 -40.07 -15.26 -21.44
C PHE A 25 -39.21 -15.48 -22.70
N ALA A 26 -39.79 -15.65 -23.86
CA ALA A 26 -39.07 -15.72 -25.13
C ALA A 26 -38.52 -14.33 -25.52
N LEU A 27 -39.26 -13.24 -25.28
CA LEU A 27 -38.81 -11.89 -25.53
C LEU A 27 -37.72 -11.43 -24.51
N PHE A 28 -37.86 -11.76 -23.23
CA PHE A 28 -36.84 -11.53 -22.24
C PHE A 28 -35.60 -12.43 -22.46
N GLY A 29 -35.79 -13.70 -22.86
CA GLY A 29 -34.70 -14.59 -23.23
C GLY A 29 -33.97 -14.16 -24.52
N LEU A 30 -34.71 -13.65 -25.52
CA LEU A 30 -34.14 -13.09 -26.75
C LEU A 30 -33.49 -11.73 -26.52
N GLN A 31 -34.01 -10.92 -25.60
CA GLN A 31 -33.43 -9.62 -25.28
C GLN A 31 -32.06 -9.79 -24.59
N ASN A 32 -31.89 -10.80 -23.72
CA ASN A 32 -30.59 -11.18 -23.19
C ASN A 32 -29.65 -11.85 -24.21
N TYR A 33 -30.21 -12.44 -25.29
CA TYR A 33 -29.41 -13.01 -26.38
C TYR A 33 -29.12 -12.01 -27.52
N THR A 34 -29.92 -10.93 -27.64
CA THR A 34 -29.75 -9.88 -28.66
C THR A 34 -29.22 -8.58 -28.09
N SER A 35 -29.29 -8.35 -26.79
CA SER A 35 -28.55 -7.29 -26.05
C SER A 35 -27.18 -7.79 -25.58
N GLY A 36 -26.76 -8.98 -25.89
CA GLY A 36 -25.37 -9.34 -26.05
C GLY A 36 -24.84 -8.66 -27.31
N GLY A 37 -24.88 -7.33 -27.34
CA GLY A 37 -24.02 -6.55 -28.22
C GLY A 37 -22.62 -7.05 -27.92
N SER A 38 -21.94 -7.59 -28.94
CA SER A 38 -20.55 -7.98 -28.81
C SER A 38 -19.80 -6.75 -28.31
N GLU A 39 -19.55 -6.68 -27.00
CA GLU A 39 -18.63 -5.70 -26.47
C GLU A 39 -17.39 -5.78 -27.32
N LYS A 40 -17.05 -4.69 -27.99
CA LYS A 40 -15.84 -4.67 -28.80
C LYS A 40 -14.67 -4.77 -27.84
N PRO A 41 -13.74 -5.68 -28.07
CA PRO A 41 -12.55 -5.76 -27.25
C PRO A 41 -11.77 -4.44 -27.34
N VAL A 42 -11.24 -3.97 -26.22
CA VAL A 42 -10.37 -2.79 -26.14
C VAL A 42 -8.95 -3.10 -26.60
N ALA A 43 -8.57 -4.39 -26.54
CA ALA A 43 -7.34 -4.89 -27.14
C ALA A 43 -7.52 -6.37 -27.51
N GLU A 44 -6.78 -6.82 -28.52
CA GLU A 44 -6.66 -8.23 -28.88
C GLU A 44 -5.18 -8.62 -28.90
N VAL A 45 -4.85 -9.78 -28.32
CA VAL A 45 -3.50 -10.34 -28.27
C VAL A 45 -3.59 -11.74 -28.85
N GLY A 46 -3.29 -11.89 -30.15
CA GLY A 46 -3.61 -13.11 -30.88
C GLY A 46 -5.08 -13.46 -30.78
N ASP A 47 -5.40 -14.67 -30.29
CA ASP A 47 -6.78 -15.12 -30.10
C ASP A 47 -7.44 -14.61 -28.81
N TYR A 48 -6.68 -13.97 -27.90
CA TYR A 48 -7.19 -13.49 -26.62
C TYR A 48 -7.75 -12.07 -26.73
N LYS A 49 -8.96 -11.89 -26.22
CA LYS A 49 -9.67 -10.61 -26.26
C LYS A 49 -9.73 -9.99 -24.87
N ILE A 50 -9.28 -8.76 -24.76
CA ILE A 50 -9.33 -7.92 -23.55
C ILE A 50 -10.55 -7.01 -23.68
N TYR A 51 -11.46 -7.09 -22.73
CA TYR A 51 -12.67 -6.27 -22.70
C TYR A 51 -12.54 -5.11 -21.74
N GLN A 52 -13.44 -4.14 -21.86
CA GLN A 52 -13.45 -2.94 -20.99
C GLN A 52 -13.49 -3.29 -19.49
N ALA A 53 -14.19 -4.35 -19.12
CA ALA A 53 -14.25 -4.82 -17.73
C ALA A 53 -12.87 -5.25 -17.20
N ASP A 54 -12.05 -5.89 -18.03
CA ASP A 54 -10.68 -6.31 -17.65
C ASP A 54 -9.76 -5.10 -17.52
N ALA A 55 -9.85 -4.15 -18.46
CA ALA A 55 -9.09 -2.91 -18.43
C ALA A 55 -9.44 -2.06 -17.18
N ASN A 56 -10.74 -1.95 -16.85
CA ASN A 56 -11.17 -1.25 -15.64
C ASN A 56 -10.66 -1.93 -14.37
N ARG A 57 -10.67 -3.25 -14.31
CA ARG A 57 -10.12 -4.01 -13.17
C ARG A 57 -8.61 -3.77 -13.01
N ALA A 58 -7.86 -3.80 -14.13
CA ALA A 58 -6.43 -3.51 -14.12
C ALA A 58 -6.15 -2.08 -13.64
N TYR A 59 -6.93 -1.11 -14.09
CA TYR A 59 -6.86 0.28 -13.62
C TYR A 59 -7.12 0.38 -12.12
N GLN A 60 -8.19 -0.21 -11.59
CA GLN A 60 -8.50 -0.18 -10.16
C GLN A 60 -7.38 -0.81 -9.33
N ASN A 61 -6.82 -1.93 -9.78
CA ASN A 61 -5.68 -2.56 -9.12
C ASN A 61 -4.45 -1.64 -9.11
N ARG A 62 -4.20 -0.92 -10.23
CA ARG A 62 -3.08 0.03 -10.31
C ARG A 62 -3.27 1.20 -9.37
N VAL A 63 -4.48 1.76 -9.30
CA VAL A 63 -4.83 2.83 -8.36
C VAL A 63 -4.64 2.38 -6.91
N ALA A 64 -5.07 1.14 -6.57
CA ALA A 64 -4.84 0.59 -5.24
C ALA A 64 -3.35 0.48 -4.91
N GLN A 65 -2.52 -0.01 -5.84
CA GLN A 65 -1.06 -0.04 -5.68
C GLN A 65 -0.44 1.35 -5.49
N LEU A 66 -0.91 2.35 -6.24
CA LEU A 66 -0.45 3.73 -6.08
C LEU A 66 -0.83 4.29 -4.70
N LYS A 67 -2.05 4.01 -4.22
CA LYS A 67 -2.48 4.37 -2.86
C LYS A 67 -1.60 3.71 -1.79
N ASP A 68 -1.30 2.44 -1.92
CA ASP A 68 -0.42 1.74 -0.99
C ASP A 68 1.01 2.29 -1.03
N GLN A 69 1.51 2.66 -2.21
CA GLN A 69 2.86 3.17 -2.40
C GLN A 69 3.05 4.59 -1.85
N TYR A 70 2.07 5.46 -2.03
CA TYR A 70 2.15 6.88 -1.66
C TYR A 70 1.48 7.18 -0.31
N GLY A 71 0.67 6.23 0.23
CA GLY A 71 -0.01 6.40 1.52
C GLY A 71 -0.81 7.71 1.57
N ASP A 72 -0.62 8.47 2.64
CA ASP A 72 -1.29 9.75 2.87
C ASP A 72 -0.92 10.86 1.85
N GLN A 73 0.12 10.63 1.03
CA GLN A 73 0.53 11.57 -0.02
C GLN A 73 -0.16 11.29 -1.36
N TYR A 74 -0.94 10.22 -1.45
CA TYR A 74 -1.69 9.93 -2.66
C TYR A 74 -2.80 10.98 -2.87
N SER A 75 -2.78 11.63 -4.04
CA SER A 75 -3.89 12.44 -4.54
C SER A 75 -4.16 12.06 -6.00
N PRO A 76 -5.42 11.90 -6.41
CA PRO A 76 -5.76 11.66 -7.82
C PRO A 76 -5.14 12.70 -8.77
N ASP A 77 -5.02 13.95 -8.32
CA ASP A 77 -4.46 15.06 -9.12
C ASP A 77 -2.96 14.93 -9.39
N LEU A 78 -2.25 14.09 -8.64
CA LEU A 78 -0.84 13.79 -8.90
C LEU A 78 -0.63 12.90 -10.13
N PHE A 79 -1.69 12.23 -10.57
CA PHE A 79 -1.65 11.26 -11.65
C PHE A 79 -2.68 11.62 -12.72
N ASN A 80 -2.22 11.71 -13.96
CA ASN A 80 -3.16 11.83 -15.08
C ASN A 80 -3.93 10.52 -15.21
N GLU A 81 -5.25 10.53 -14.98
CA GLU A 81 -6.10 9.34 -15.00
C GLU A 81 -5.99 8.58 -16.32
N GLU A 82 -6.03 9.29 -17.44
CA GLU A 82 -5.94 8.70 -18.77
C GLU A 82 -4.58 8.01 -18.97
N ALA A 83 -3.49 8.62 -18.51
CA ALA A 83 -2.16 8.00 -18.55
C ALA A 83 -2.10 6.71 -17.71
N VAL A 84 -2.72 6.71 -16.52
CA VAL A 84 -2.77 5.51 -15.66
C VAL A 84 -3.64 4.41 -16.27
N ARG A 85 -4.77 4.77 -16.91
CA ARG A 85 -5.62 3.81 -17.66
C ARG A 85 -4.86 3.18 -18.82
N GLN A 86 -4.16 4.01 -19.60
CA GLN A 86 -3.38 3.54 -20.74
C GLN A 86 -2.19 2.66 -20.29
N GLU A 87 -1.47 3.06 -19.23
CA GLU A 87 -0.41 2.23 -18.63
C GLU A 87 -0.96 0.87 -18.18
N SER A 88 -2.13 0.87 -17.53
CA SER A 88 -2.77 -0.36 -17.03
C SER A 88 -3.18 -1.29 -18.16
N LEU A 89 -3.73 -0.75 -19.25
CA LEU A 89 -4.08 -1.52 -20.44
C LEU A 89 -2.83 -2.09 -21.12
N ASN A 90 -1.80 -1.28 -21.31
CA ASN A 90 -0.54 -1.72 -21.90
C ASN A 90 0.11 -2.84 -21.08
N ARG A 91 0.08 -2.73 -19.75
CA ARG A 91 0.58 -3.77 -18.85
C ARG A 91 -0.22 -5.06 -18.99
N LEU A 92 -1.55 -4.96 -19.06
CA LEU A 92 -2.42 -6.13 -19.26
C LEU A 92 -2.14 -6.84 -20.60
N VAL A 93 -1.90 -6.07 -21.67
CA VAL A 93 -1.48 -6.60 -22.97
C VAL A 93 -0.12 -7.30 -22.88
N GLN A 94 0.86 -6.69 -22.21
CA GLN A 94 2.19 -7.29 -22.01
C GLN A 94 2.12 -8.57 -21.17
N ASP A 95 1.35 -8.57 -20.09
CA ASP A 95 1.13 -9.77 -19.27
C ASP A 95 0.52 -10.90 -20.10
N GLN A 96 -0.43 -10.58 -20.96
CA GLN A 96 -1.06 -11.58 -21.82
C GLN A 96 -0.12 -12.12 -22.91
N LEU A 97 0.75 -11.26 -23.47
CA LEU A 97 1.81 -11.69 -24.39
C LEU A 97 2.77 -12.68 -23.73
N VAL A 98 3.22 -12.37 -22.52
CA VAL A 98 4.10 -13.27 -21.75
C VAL A 98 3.39 -14.60 -21.49
N LEU A 99 2.12 -14.60 -21.08
CA LEU A 99 1.37 -15.81 -20.79
C LEU A 99 1.21 -16.70 -22.04
N GLN A 100 0.94 -16.11 -23.20
CA GLN A 100 0.86 -16.87 -24.46
C GLN A 100 2.22 -17.45 -24.86
N THR A 101 3.28 -16.65 -24.75
CA THR A 101 4.64 -17.12 -25.05
C THR A 101 5.04 -18.28 -24.14
N VAL A 102 4.83 -18.13 -22.85
CA VAL A 102 5.11 -19.17 -21.83
C VAL A 102 4.35 -20.47 -22.15
N SER A 103 3.09 -20.35 -22.55
CA SER A 103 2.27 -21.51 -22.93
C SER A 103 2.75 -22.16 -24.24
N ASN A 104 3.08 -21.36 -25.26
CA ASN A 104 3.50 -21.85 -26.57
C ASN A 104 4.90 -22.47 -26.54
N ASP A 105 5.81 -21.91 -25.74
CA ASP A 105 7.19 -22.39 -25.62
C ASP A 105 7.34 -23.54 -24.63
N GLY A 106 6.25 -23.92 -23.94
CA GLY A 106 6.21 -25.09 -23.08
C GLY A 106 6.92 -24.93 -21.74
N TYR A 107 6.93 -23.72 -21.16
CA TYR A 107 7.40 -23.53 -19.79
C TYR A 107 6.52 -24.29 -18.80
N VAL A 108 7.15 -24.93 -17.82
CA VAL A 108 6.43 -25.78 -16.85
C VAL A 108 6.96 -25.57 -15.44
N ALA A 109 6.06 -25.28 -14.52
CA ALA A 109 6.36 -25.23 -13.11
C ALA A 109 6.21 -26.62 -12.46
N SER A 110 7.27 -27.15 -11.86
CA SER A 110 7.19 -28.42 -11.13
C SER A 110 6.34 -28.28 -9.85
N ASN A 111 5.67 -29.36 -9.45
CA ASN A 111 4.92 -29.36 -8.19
C ASN A 111 5.80 -29.04 -6.97
N LYS A 112 7.09 -29.42 -7.01
CA LYS A 112 8.05 -29.09 -5.96
C LYS A 112 8.28 -27.57 -5.88
N ALA A 113 8.49 -26.91 -7.01
CA ALA A 113 8.67 -25.45 -7.05
C ALA A 113 7.42 -24.72 -6.54
N ILE A 114 6.22 -25.18 -6.92
CA ILE A 114 4.95 -24.61 -6.45
C ILE A 114 4.83 -24.74 -4.93
N LEU A 115 5.09 -25.92 -4.39
CA LEU A 115 5.05 -26.16 -2.94
C LEU A 115 6.10 -25.32 -2.19
N GLU A 116 7.28 -25.17 -2.76
CA GLU A 116 8.34 -24.33 -2.19
C GLU A 116 7.93 -22.86 -2.11
N VAL A 117 7.30 -22.29 -3.15
CA VAL A 117 6.78 -20.93 -3.13
C VAL A 117 5.68 -20.78 -2.09
N ILE A 118 4.68 -21.68 -2.11
CA ILE A 118 3.56 -21.62 -1.16
C ILE A 118 4.03 -21.73 0.28
N SER A 119 4.99 -22.60 0.56
CA SER A 119 5.49 -22.82 1.93
C SER A 119 6.31 -21.65 2.50
N LYS A 120 6.84 -20.79 1.63
CA LYS A 120 7.61 -19.58 2.02
C LYS A 120 6.73 -18.35 2.26
N ILE A 121 5.43 -18.40 1.97
CA ILE A 121 4.52 -17.29 2.22
C ILE A 121 4.25 -17.21 3.73
N ASP A 122 4.72 -16.15 4.38
CA ASP A 122 4.65 -15.96 5.83
C ASP A 122 3.22 -16.09 6.38
N ALA A 123 2.21 -15.59 5.64
CA ALA A 123 0.81 -15.69 6.02
C ALA A 123 0.30 -17.14 6.14
N PHE A 124 0.97 -18.10 5.52
CA PHE A 124 0.63 -19.52 5.58
C PHE A 124 1.49 -20.28 6.59
N GLN A 125 2.29 -19.56 7.36
CA GLN A 125 3.19 -20.18 8.34
C GLN A 125 2.66 -20.00 9.77
N LYS A 126 2.90 -21.00 10.59
CA LYS A 126 2.75 -20.97 12.03
C LYS A 126 4.06 -21.36 12.65
N ASN A 127 4.63 -20.49 13.49
CA ASN A 127 5.95 -20.68 14.09
C ASN A 127 7.10 -20.89 13.05
N GLY A 128 7.02 -20.17 11.91
CA GLY A 128 8.05 -20.25 10.86
C GLY A 128 7.97 -21.50 9.97
N GLN A 129 6.94 -22.32 10.11
CA GLN A 129 6.68 -23.50 9.28
C GLN A 129 5.32 -23.42 8.60
N PHE A 130 5.22 -23.97 7.38
CA PHE A 130 3.97 -24.02 6.64
C PHE A 130 2.89 -24.78 7.43
N ASP A 131 1.76 -24.15 7.66
CA ASP A 131 0.58 -24.72 8.31
C ASP A 131 -0.57 -24.87 7.31
N LYS A 132 -0.91 -26.12 7.01
CA LYS A 132 -1.95 -26.44 6.04
C LYS A 132 -3.34 -25.90 6.43
N ALA A 133 -3.66 -25.92 7.73
CA ALA A 133 -4.96 -25.45 8.20
C ALA A 133 -5.10 -23.94 8.03
N THR A 134 -4.07 -23.18 8.40
CA THR A 134 -3.99 -21.72 8.17
C THR A 134 -4.09 -21.39 6.68
N TYR A 135 -3.38 -22.13 5.83
CA TYR A 135 -3.45 -21.97 4.38
C TYR A 135 -4.87 -22.16 3.83
N GLU A 136 -5.53 -23.26 4.17
CA GLU A 136 -6.90 -23.56 3.71
C GLU A 136 -7.91 -22.54 4.24
N GLN A 137 -7.80 -22.13 5.51
CA GLN A 137 -8.66 -21.13 6.12
C GLN A 137 -8.53 -19.74 5.46
N LEU A 138 -7.30 -19.29 5.21
CA LEU A 138 -7.08 -17.99 4.58
C LEU A 138 -7.55 -17.95 3.14
N LEU A 139 -7.40 -19.03 2.38
CA LEU A 139 -7.94 -19.13 1.03
C LEU A 139 -9.47 -19.08 1.05
N GLN A 140 -10.10 -19.82 1.94
CA GLN A 140 -11.56 -19.85 2.09
C GLN A 140 -12.10 -18.47 2.46
N ALA A 141 -11.45 -17.76 3.39
CA ALA A 141 -11.82 -16.39 3.78
C ALA A 141 -11.76 -15.39 2.62
N ARG A 142 -10.93 -15.67 1.59
CA ARG A 142 -10.82 -14.87 0.36
C ARG A 142 -11.62 -15.43 -0.83
N GLY A 143 -12.48 -16.42 -0.60
CA GLY A 143 -13.26 -17.07 -1.65
C GLY A 143 -12.43 -17.85 -2.68
N LEU A 144 -11.20 -18.24 -2.34
CA LEU A 144 -10.28 -18.98 -3.21
C LEU A 144 -10.29 -20.48 -2.86
N THR A 145 -10.15 -21.31 -3.90
CA THR A 145 -9.88 -22.74 -3.72
C THR A 145 -8.38 -23.02 -3.77
N THR A 146 -7.94 -24.10 -3.12
CA THR A 146 -6.55 -24.56 -3.24
C THR A 146 -6.14 -24.80 -4.69
N THR A 147 -7.05 -25.33 -5.51
CA THR A 147 -6.81 -25.61 -6.93
C THR A 147 -6.59 -24.31 -7.71
N SER A 148 -7.45 -23.28 -7.52
CA SER A 148 -7.31 -22.00 -8.20
C SER A 148 -6.06 -21.26 -7.77
N PHE A 149 -5.73 -21.30 -6.47
CA PHE A 149 -4.52 -20.68 -5.96
C PHE A 149 -3.23 -21.35 -6.48
N VAL A 150 -3.17 -22.68 -6.46
CA VAL A 150 -2.06 -23.45 -7.05
C VAL A 150 -1.91 -23.14 -8.54
N ALA A 151 -3.00 -22.98 -9.29
CA ALA A 151 -2.94 -22.59 -10.70
C ALA A 151 -2.33 -21.19 -10.86
N THR A 152 -2.72 -20.23 -10.03
CA THR A 152 -2.15 -18.88 -10.03
C THR A 152 -0.65 -18.89 -9.75
N ILE A 153 -0.21 -19.65 -8.72
CA ILE A 153 1.22 -19.77 -8.38
C ILE A 153 1.99 -20.46 -9.53
N ARG A 154 1.42 -21.48 -10.15
CA ARG A 154 2.00 -22.16 -11.32
C ARG A 154 2.27 -21.18 -12.45
N THR A 155 1.25 -20.45 -12.86
CA THR A 155 1.35 -19.42 -13.92
C THR A 155 2.37 -18.34 -13.57
N GLY A 156 2.41 -17.91 -12.29
CA GLY A 156 3.42 -16.98 -11.81
C GLY A 156 4.85 -17.50 -11.98
N ILE A 157 5.10 -18.74 -11.56
CA ILE A 157 6.44 -19.36 -11.71
C ILE A 157 6.84 -19.50 -13.19
N GLU A 158 5.91 -19.93 -14.04
CA GLU A 158 6.16 -20.09 -15.47
C GLU A 158 6.49 -18.75 -16.15
N ARG A 159 5.75 -17.70 -15.80
CA ARG A 159 6.03 -16.33 -16.24
C ARG A 159 7.40 -15.85 -15.75
N ASP A 160 7.69 -16.05 -14.47
CA ASP A 160 8.96 -15.62 -13.87
C ASP A 160 10.14 -16.37 -14.50
N GLN A 161 9.99 -17.64 -14.89
CA GLN A 161 11.01 -18.38 -15.63
C GLN A 161 11.33 -17.72 -16.97
N PHE A 162 10.33 -17.27 -17.73
CA PHE A 162 10.54 -16.55 -18.99
C PHE A 162 11.24 -15.21 -18.76
N ILE A 163 10.74 -14.40 -17.82
CA ILE A 163 11.30 -13.08 -17.52
C ILE A 163 12.75 -13.21 -17.05
N ASN A 164 13.01 -14.09 -16.09
CA ASN A 164 14.33 -14.29 -15.52
C ASN A 164 15.31 -14.92 -16.52
N ALA A 165 14.84 -15.75 -17.46
CA ALA A 165 15.67 -16.24 -18.54
C ALA A 165 16.24 -15.11 -19.44
N ILE A 166 15.54 -13.98 -19.54
CA ILE A 166 16.01 -12.81 -20.28
C ILE A 166 16.82 -11.89 -19.36
N VAL A 167 16.28 -11.54 -18.20
CA VAL A 167 16.87 -10.55 -17.30
C VAL A 167 18.17 -11.07 -16.65
N ASP A 168 18.15 -12.28 -16.11
CA ASP A 168 19.29 -12.85 -15.35
C ASP A 168 20.42 -13.36 -16.25
N THR A 169 20.14 -13.58 -17.55
CA THR A 169 21.17 -13.98 -18.52
C THR A 169 21.86 -12.80 -19.19
N THR A 170 21.44 -11.57 -18.90
CA THR A 170 22.05 -10.37 -19.43
C THR A 170 23.46 -10.21 -18.84
N LEU A 171 24.45 -10.24 -19.73
CA LEU A 171 25.85 -10.07 -19.35
C LEU A 171 26.23 -8.60 -19.38
N VAL A 172 26.84 -8.14 -18.32
CA VAL A 172 27.49 -6.84 -18.21
C VAL A 172 28.99 -7.07 -18.06
N ASP A 173 29.77 -6.46 -18.93
CA ASP A 173 31.22 -6.61 -18.86
C ASP A 173 31.87 -5.55 -17.93
N ASP A 174 33.15 -5.77 -17.61
CA ASP A 174 33.87 -4.86 -16.71
C ASP A 174 34.04 -3.46 -17.31
N SER A 175 34.03 -3.31 -18.64
CA SER A 175 34.15 -1.99 -19.29
C SER A 175 32.88 -1.17 -19.10
N GLU A 176 31.71 -1.80 -19.14
CA GLU A 176 30.42 -1.14 -18.88
C GLU A 176 30.32 -0.67 -17.43
N ILE A 177 30.80 -1.52 -16.48
CA ILE A 177 30.86 -1.16 -15.06
C ILE A 177 31.79 0.03 -14.83
N ASN A 178 32.97 -0.01 -15.45
CA ASN A 178 33.95 1.07 -15.36
C ASN A 178 33.41 2.37 -15.97
N ASP A 179 32.80 2.31 -17.15
CA ASP A 179 32.19 3.47 -17.79
C ASP A 179 31.05 4.05 -16.95
N PHE A 180 30.21 3.20 -16.38
CA PHE A 180 29.14 3.64 -15.46
C PHE A 180 29.72 4.34 -14.23
N TYR A 181 30.74 3.75 -13.59
CA TYR A 181 31.40 4.34 -12.43
C TYR A 181 32.02 5.70 -12.77
N ARG A 182 32.80 5.74 -13.86
CA ARG A 182 33.47 6.94 -14.36
C ARG A 182 32.48 8.10 -14.55
N LEU A 183 31.34 7.83 -15.18
CA LEU A 183 30.33 8.85 -15.47
C LEU A 183 29.48 9.19 -14.25
N ASN A 184 29.17 8.22 -13.39
CA ASN A 184 28.37 8.44 -12.19
C ASN A 184 29.12 9.24 -11.14
N ASN A 185 30.42 9.00 -11.02
CA ASN A 185 31.30 9.68 -10.05
C ASN A 185 32.06 10.86 -10.67
N GLN A 186 31.62 11.30 -11.86
CA GLN A 186 32.18 12.48 -12.50
C GLN A 186 31.95 13.71 -11.62
N THR A 187 33.01 14.51 -11.46
CA THR A 187 32.94 15.82 -10.82
C THR A 187 33.08 16.94 -11.81
N ARG A 188 32.40 18.05 -11.56
CA ARG A 188 32.44 19.26 -12.39
C ARG A 188 32.86 20.46 -11.56
N ASP A 189 33.98 21.07 -11.92
CA ASP A 189 34.51 22.22 -11.21
C ASP A 189 33.86 23.49 -11.79
N ILE A 190 33.05 24.15 -10.95
CA ILE A 190 32.20 25.27 -11.35
C ILE A 190 32.39 26.52 -10.50
N LYS A 191 32.13 27.64 -11.12
CA LYS A 191 31.69 28.90 -10.50
C LYS A 191 30.37 29.30 -11.11
N TYR A 192 29.61 30.10 -10.41
CA TYR A 192 28.48 30.75 -11.02
C TYR A 192 28.32 32.19 -10.57
N LEU A 193 27.84 33.01 -11.50
CA LEU A 193 27.45 34.38 -11.24
C LEU A 193 25.94 34.40 -11.06
N SER A 194 25.46 34.88 -9.90
CA SER A 194 24.02 35.02 -9.62
C SER A 194 23.59 36.47 -9.82
N LEU A 195 22.49 36.62 -10.53
CA LEU A 195 21.76 37.86 -10.71
C LEU A 195 20.41 37.72 -9.94
N PRO A 196 20.33 38.23 -8.71
CA PRO A 196 19.15 38.03 -7.90
C PRO A 196 17.97 38.86 -8.41
N ILE A 197 16.78 38.28 -8.46
CA ILE A 197 15.55 38.95 -8.88
C ILE A 197 15.25 40.18 -8.02
N SER A 198 15.65 40.15 -6.75
CA SER A 198 15.50 41.26 -5.80
C SER A 198 16.22 42.53 -6.23
N SER A 199 17.25 42.41 -7.09
CA SER A 199 18.01 43.58 -7.58
C SER A 199 17.26 44.44 -8.60
N VAL A 200 16.20 43.92 -9.20
CA VAL A 200 15.48 44.62 -10.30
C VAL A 200 13.97 44.67 -10.09
N ILE A 201 13.38 43.77 -9.32
CA ILE A 201 11.91 43.62 -9.22
C ILE A 201 11.22 44.89 -8.66
N ALA A 202 11.92 45.66 -7.81
CA ALA A 202 11.39 46.91 -7.25
C ALA A 202 11.19 47.99 -8.31
N ASP A 203 12.04 48.01 -9.33
CA ASP A 203 12.01 49.01 -10.41
C ASP A 203 11.12 48.58 -11.59
N VAL A 204 10.65 47.31 -11.56
CA VAL A 204 9.78 46.78 -12.61
C VAL A 204 8.34 47.29 -12.42
N VAL A 205 7.79 47.92 -13.42
CA VAL A 205 6.41 48.38 -13.45
C VAL A 205 5.56 47.42 -14.27
N ALA A 206 4.47 46.91 -13.67
CA ALA A 206 3.42 46.21 -14.39
C ALA A 206 2.34 47.24 -14.83
N THR A 207 2.02 47.24 -16.11
CA THR A 207 0.93 48.07 -16.62
C THR A 207 -0.41 47.39 -16.41
N GLU A 208 -1.49 48.16 -16.36
CA GLU A 208 -2.86 47.60 -16.26
C GLU A 208 -3.20 46.64 -17.41
N GLU A 209 -2.67 46.88 -18.60
CA GLU A 209 -2.87 46.00 -19.76
C GLU A 209 -2.19 44.64 -19.52
N GLU A 210 -0.93 44.64 -19.02
CA GLU A 210 -0.19 43.42 -18.70
C GLU A 210 -0.84 42.63 -17.56
N ILE A 211 -1.36 43.33 -16.54
CA ILE A 211 -2.07 42.72 -15.42
C ILE A 211 -3.37 42.07 -15.95
N ASN A 212 -4.20 42.77 -16.72
CA ASN A 212 -5.39 42.19 -17.29
C ASN A 212 -5.10 40.99 -18.19
N LYS A 213 -4.08 41.10 -19.03
CA LYS A 213 -3.70 40.02 -19.93
C LYS A 213 -3.23 38.77 -19.13
N ASN A 214 -2.39 38.96 -18.13
CA ASN A 214 -1.93 37.85 -17.29
C ASN A 214 -3.09 37.19 -16.54
N TYR A 215 -3.98 37.98 -15.98
CA TYR A 215 -5.17 37.48 -15.32
C TYR A 215 -6.04 36.63 -16.25
N THR A 216 -6.39 37.15 -17.44
CA THR A 216 -7.22 36.40 -18.39
C THR A 216 -6.56 35.11 -18.90
N GLN A 217 -5.24 35.13 -19.07
CA GLN A 217 -4.49 33.92 -19.49
C GLN A 217 -4.38 32.86 -18.39
N ASN A 218 -4.46 33.27 -17.14
CA ASN A 218 -4.23 32.44 -15.97
C ASN A 218 -5.45 32.40 -15.01
N GLU A 219 -6.66 32.64 -15.48
CA GLU A 219 -7.89 32.65 -14.67
C GLU A 219 -8.06 31.39 -13.84
N HIS A 220 -7.63 30.24 -14.38
CA HIS A 220 -7.66 28.95 -13.69
C HIS A 220 -6.83 28.91 -12.40
N LEU A 221 -5.83 29.79 -12.23
CA LEU A 221 -5.02 29.92 -11.01
C LEU A 221 -5.68 30.78 -9.93
N TYR A 222 -6.75 31.51 -10.27
CA TYR A 222 -7.40 32.49 -9.40
C TYR A 222 -8.85 32.09 -9.08
N LYS A 223 -9.07 30.79 -8.86
CA LYS A 223 -10.37 30.26 -8.48
C LYS A 223 -10.50 30.13 -6.97
N THR A 224 -11.69 30.42 -6.44
CA THR A 224 -12.08 29.94 -5.12
C THR A 224 -12.45 28.47 -5.23
N PRO A 225 -12.03 27.60 -4.29
CA PRO A 225 -12.51 26.23 -4.29
C PRO A 225 -14.04 26.18 -4.13
N ALA A 226 -14.67 25.16 -4.69
CA ALA A 226 -16.05 24.84 -4.35
C ALA A 226 -16.16 24.58 -2.84
N GLU A 227 -17.20 25.11 -2.22
CA GLU A 227 -17.45 24.98 -0.78
C GLU A 227 -18.89 24.51 -0.55
N ALA A 228 -19.05 23.58 0.39
CA ALA A 228 -20.34 23.05 0.76
C ALA A 228 -20.56 23.06 2.27
N SER A 229 -21.83 23.14 2.67
CA SER A 229 -22.31 22.72 3.99
C SER A 229 -23.16 21.49 3.80
N ILE A 230 -23.03 20.53 4.69
CA ILE A 230 -23.76 19.27 4.66
C ILE A 230 -24.58 19.07 5.91
N ASP A 231 -25.73 18.46 5.75
CA ASP A 231 -26.48 17.79 6.81
C ASP A 231 -26.11 16.32 6.77
N TYR A 232 -25.85 15.71 7.91
CA TYR A 232 -25.49 14.30 7.97
C TYR A 232 -26.09 13.58 9.19
N VAL A 233 -26.25 12.28 9.07
CA VAL A 233 -26.60 11.38 10.17
C VAL A 233 -25.47 10.38 10.34
N GLU A 234 -25.05 10.18 11.57
CA GLU A 234 -23.94 9.32 11.95
C GLU A 234 -24.44 8.16 12.82
N LEU A 235 -24.08 6.93 12.45
CA LEU A 235 -24.25 5.72 13.22
C LEU A 235 -22.85 5.20 13.55
N SER A 236 -22.43 5.32 14.80
CA SER A 236 -21.12 4.86 15.26
C SER A 236 -21.21 4.10 16.56
N LEU A 237 -20.30 3.13 16.73
CA LEU A 237 -20.17 2.38 17.96
C LEU A 237 -19.97 3.30 19.17
N ASP A 238 -19.11 4.30 19.04
CA ASP A 238 -18.78 5.24 20.11
C ASP A 238 -20.02 6.02 20.56
N ASN A 239 -20.83 6.52 19.62
CA ASN A 239 -22.06 7.25 19.96
C ASN A 239 -23.09 6.32 20.64
N LEU A 240 -23.23 5.09 20.14
CA LEU A 240 -24.11 4.10 20.77
C LEU A 240 -23.67 3.73 22.19
N MET A 241 -22.36 3.62 22.44
CA MET A 241 -21.80 3.37 23.77
C MET A 241 -22.11 4.48 24.78
N LEU A 242 -22.22 5.74 24.33
CA LEU A 242 -22.57 6.87 25.20
C LEU A 242 -24.01 6.80 25.70
N GLU A 243 -24.93 6.23 24.92
CA GLU A 243 -26.34 6.08 25.28
C GLU A 243 -26.60 4.95 26.26
N ILE A 244 -25.68 3.97 26.37
CA ILE A 244 -25.84 2.77 27.19
C ILE A 244 -25.49 3.10 28.65
N ASN A 245 -26.48 3.00 29.54
CA ASN A 245 -26.33 3.25 30.98
C ASN A 245 -26.83 2.04 31.78
N PRO A 246 -26.00 0.99 31.92
CA PRO A 246 -26.42 -0.21 32.64
C PRO A 246 -26.54 0.02 34.13
N SER A 247 -27.46 -0.72 34.76
CA SER A 247 -27.55 -0.84 36.21
C SER A 247 -26.43 -1.74 36.76
N GLU A 248 -26.16 -1.63 38.05
CA GLU A 248 -25.19 -2.52 38.73
C GLU A 248 -25.59 -4.00 38.63
N GLU A 249 -26.90 -4.29 38.65
CA GLU A 249 -27.43 -5.66 38.51
C GLU A 249 -27.12 -6.24 37.11
N GLU A 250 -27.27 -5.45 36.05
CA GLU A 250 -26.94 -5.87 34.70
C GLU A 250 -25.43 -6.10 34.51
N LEU A 251 -24.59 -5.25 35.09
CA LEU A 251 -23.13 -5.43 35.06
C LEU A 251 -22.68 -6.67 35.82
N LEU A 252 -23.30 -6.96 36.98
CA LEU A 252 -22.99 -8.18 37.73
C LEU A 252 -23.42 -9.43 36.98
N ALA A 253 -24.61 -9.42 36.37
CA ALA A 253 -25.08 -10.54 35.55
C ALA A 253 -24.19 -10.79 34.36
N PHE A 254 -23.74 -9.72 33.69
CA PHE A 254 -22.80 -9.80 32.57
C PHE A 254 -21.41 -10.32 33.00
N TYR A 255 -20.91 -9.84 34.14
CA TYR A 255 -19.66 -10.34 34.70
C TYR A 255 -19.71 -11.84 35.00
N GLU A 256 -20.84 -12.33 35.52
CA GLU A 256 -21.05 -13.76 35.81
C GLU A 256 -21.11 -14.58 34.51
N SER A 257 -21.82 -14.08 33.48
CA SER A 257 -21.98 -14.77 32.20
C SER A 257 -20.65 -14.81 31.41
N GLU A 258 -19.87 -13.73 31.47
CA GLU A 258 -18.62 -13.56 30.74
C GLU A 258 -17.36 -13.81 31.59
N SER A 259 -17.50 -14.62 32.65
CA SER A 259 -16.45 -14.88 33.64
C SER A 259 -15.11 -15.34 33.02
N GLN A 260 -15.13 -16.00 31.89
CA GLN A 260 -13.94 -16.40 31.16
C GLN A 260 -13.14 -15.19 30.65
N SER A 261 -13.80 -14.14 30.15
CA SER A 261 -13.17 -12.90 29.66
C SER A 261 -12.46 -12.10 30.76
N PHE A 262 -12.81 -12.40 32.03
CA PHE A 262 -12.24 -11.78 33.22
C PHE A 262 -11.34 -12.72 34.04
N THR A 263 -10.97 -13.85 33.45
CA THR A 263 -10.09 -14.82 34.08
C THR A 263 -8.64 -14.50 33.73
N LEU A 264 -7.80 -14.35 34.75
CA LEU A 264 -6.35 -14.37 34.59
C LEU A 264 -5.95 -15.83 34.43
N ALA A 265 -5.35 -16.14 33.28
CA ALA A 265 -4.83 -17.48 33.03
C ALA A 265 -3.78 -17.83 34.07
N GLY A 266 -3.95 -18.98 34.67
CA GLY A 266 -2.95 -19.56 35.55
C GLY A 266 -1.65 -19.82 34.79
N HIS A 267 -0.59 -19.80 35.53
CA HIS A 267 0.72 -20.10 34.95
C HIS A 267 1.45 -21.17 35.76
N ARG A 268 2.34 -21.85 35.08
CA ARG A 268 3.20 -22.86 35.69
C ARG A 268 4.65 -22.41 35.54
N ARG A 269 5.45 -22.64 36.60
CA ARG A 269 6.90 -22.52 36.49
C ARG A 269 7.49 -23.92 36.54
N ALA A 270 8.33 -24.22 35.59
CA ALA A 270 8.95 -25.55 35.50
C ALA A 270 10.43 -25.46 35.15
N SER A 271 11.13 -26.49 35.55
CA SER A 271 12.49 -26.77 35.04
C SER A 271 12.47 -28.04 34.22
N HIS A 272 13.38 -28.14 33.24
CA HIS A 272 13.54 -29.36 32.43
C HIS A 272 14.99 -29.79 32.27
N ILE A 273 15.16 -31.02 31.87
CA ILE A 273 16.42 -31.62 31.40
C ILE A 273 16.13 -32.18 30.01
N LEU A 274 16.80 -31.65 28.98
CA LEU A 274 16.68 -32.12 27.61
C LEU A 274 17.85 -33.05 27.25
N PHE A 275 17.55 -34.17 26.62
CA PHE A 275 18.50 -35.07 25.96
C PHE A 275 18.18 -35.03 24.47
N GLU A 276 18.94 -34.24 23.72
CA GLU A 276 18.63 -33.92 22.32
C GLU A 276 18.70 -35.17 21.44
N ALA A 277 17.58 -35.46 20.81
CA ALA A 277 17.41 -36.53 19.82
C ALA A 277 16.26 -36.12 18.89
N ALA A 278 16.53 -35.11 18.04
CA ALA A 278 15.57 -34.56 17.12
C ALA A 278 15.12 -35.59 16.07
N GLU A 279 14.02 -35.33 15.40
CA GLU A 279 13.49 -36.17 14.34
C GLU A 279 14.53 -36.36 13.23
N GLY A 280 14.87 -37.63 12.92
CA GLY A 280 15.94 -37.99 12.00
C GLY A 280 17.25 -38.48 12.70
N THR A 281 17.36 -38.42 14.02
CA THR A 281 18.44 -39.04 14.77
C THR A 281 18.39 -40.56 14.56
N ASN A 282 19.54 -41.19 14.33
CA ASN A 282 19.54 -42.63 14.14
C ASN A 282 19.11 -43.38 15.43
N GLU A 283 18.44 -44.51 15.25
CA GLU A 283 17.80 -45.27 16.34
C GLU A 283 18.77 -45.65 17.48
N SER A 284 20.01 -45.93 17.16
CA SER A 284 21.06 -46.29 18.16
C SER A 284 21.43 -45.11 19.06
N ASP A 285 21.50 -43.91 18.49
CA ASP A 285 21.86 -42.71 19.26
C ASP A 285 20.65 -42.16 20.03
N ALA A 286 19.43 -42.26 19.48
CA ALA A 286 18.21 -41.95 20.20
C ALA A 286 18.05 -42.86 21.45
N GLU A 287 18.31 -44.16 21.33
CA GLU A 287 18.23 -45.10 22.46
C GLU A 287 19.32 -44.83 23.54
N LYS A 288 20.53 -44.38 23.13
CA LYS A 288 21.54 -43.90 24.08
C LYS A 288 21.04 -42.69 24.87
N LYS A 289 20.46 -41.67 24.18
CA LYS A 289 19.93 -40.49 24.84
C LYS A 289 18.78 -40.84 25.78
N ARG A 290 17.89 -41.74 25.39
CA ARG A 290 16.85 -42.28 26.26
C ARG A 290 17.39 -42.93 27.52
N SER A 291 18.40 -43.83 27.36
CA SER A 291 19.04 -44.48 28.49
C SER A 291 19.74 -43.48 29.43
N GLN A 292 20.32 -42.40 28.88
CA GLN A 292 20.90 -41.32 29.67
C GLN A 292 19.81 -40.59 30.48
N ALA A 293 18.67 -40.25 29.82
CA ALA A 293 17.53 -39.62 30.49
C ALA A 293 16.99 -40.51 31.64
N GLU A 294 16.82 -41.81 31.41
CA GLU A 294 16.36 -42.76 32.43
C GLU A 294 17.36 -42.87 33.58
N SER A 295 18.67 -42.85 33.29
CA SER A 295 19.72 -42.85 34.32
C SER A 295 19.67 -41.59 35.19
N VAL A 296 19.50 -40.40 34.56
CA VAL A 296 19.37 -39.14 35.30
C VAL A 296 18.08 -39.10 36.11
N LEU A 297 16.96 -39.57 35.56
CA LEU A 297 15.71 -39.69 36.31
C LEU A 297 15.86 -40.55 37.56
N ASN A 298 16.60 -41.70 37.45
CA ASN A 298 16.87 -42.56 38.61
C ASN A 298 17.69 -41.84 39.68
N ARG A 299 18.66 -41.01 39.29
CA ARG A 299 19.46 -40.19 40.22
C ARG A 299 18.58 -39.17 40.94
N ILE A 300 17.65 -38.51 40.21
CA ILE A 300 16.66 -37.58 40.78
C ILE A 300 15.76 -38.34 41.80
N LYS A 301 15.26 -39.50 41.42
CA LYS A 301 14.39 -40.32 42.33
C LYS A 301 15.15 -40.80 43.59
N ASN A 302 16.48 -40.92 43.52
CA ASN A 302 17.33 -41.23 44.67
C ASN A 302 17.73 -40.01 45.51
N GLY A 303 17.22 -38.81 45.20
CA GLY A 303 17.37 -37.61 45.97
C GLY A 303 18.47 -36.64 45.53
N GLU A 304 19.10 -36.89 44.38
CA GLU A 304 20.05 -35.91 43.82
C GLU A 304 19.31 -34.65 43.34
N ASP A 305 19.99 -33.50 43.43
CA ASP A 305 19.39 -32.21 43.10
C ASP A 305 19.14 -32.06 41.61
N PHE A 306 17.89 -31.74 41.24
CA PHE A 306 17.47 -31.58 39.86
C PHE A 306 18.26 -30.50 39.12
N ALA A 307 18.49 -29.34 39.76
CA ALA A 307 19.18 -28.22 39.13
C ALA A 307 20.65 -28.55 38.83
N THR A 308 21.30 -29.30 39.72
CA THR A 308 22.66 -29.79 39.51
C THR A 308 22.71 -30.72 38.33
N LEU A 309 21.78 -31.66 38.24
CA LEU A 309 21.71 -32.63 37.14
C LEU A 309 21.34 -31.97 35.82
N ALA A 310 20.48 -30.99 35.83
CA ALA A 310 20.17 -30.16 34.65
C ALA A 310 21.42 -29.43 34.12
N SER A 311 22.20 -28.87 35.02
CA SER A 311 23.43 -28.14 34.63
C SER A 311 24.53 -29.09 34.11
N GLU A 312 24.53 -30.36 34.53
CA GLU A 312 25.53 -31.38 34.15
C GLU A 312 25.14 -32.12 32.86
N PHE A 313 23.85 -32.41 32.66
CA PHE A 313 23.39 -33.36 31.64
C PHE A 313 22.43 -32.78 30.60
N SER A 314 21.83 -31.58 30.83
CA SER A 314 20.91 -31.04 29.84
C SER A 314 21.63 -30.54 28.59
N ASP A 315 21.15 -30.95 27.44
CA ASP A 315 21.58 -30.44 26.13
C ASP A 315 20.93 -29.08 25.81
N ASP A 316 19.97 -28.61 26.61
CA ASP A 316 19.40 -27.28 26.44
C ASP A 316 20.34 -26.18 26.97
N ILE A 317 21.09 -25.56 26.07
CA ILE A 317 22.05 -24.50 26.36
C ILE A 317 21.42 -23.30 27.05
N GLY A 318 20.12 -23.04 26.78
CA GLY A 318 19.35 -21.90 27.31
C GLY A 318 19.08 -22.01 28.81
N SER A 319 18.68 -23.18 29.29
CA SER A 319 18.28 -23.40 30.67
C SER A 319 19.26 -24.20 31.53
N ALA A 320 20.14 -25.02 30.91
CA ALA A 320 21.05 -25.86 31.64
C ALA A 320 21.84 -25.13 32.74
N LYS A 321 22.46 -24.00 32.43
CA LYS A 321 23.28 -23.19 33.34
C LYS A 321 22.54 -22.58 34.52
N VAL A 322 21.20 -22.46 34.41
CA VAL A 322 20.32 -21.96 35.46
C VAL A 322 19.50 -23.11 36.10
N GLY A 323 20.02 -24.33 36.05
CA GLY A 323 19.38 -25.49 36.66
C GLY A 323 18.16 -26.02 35.90
N GLY A 324 18.09 -25.81 34.61
CA GLY A 324 16.97 -26.18 33.74
C GLY A 324 15.73 -25.29 33.84
N ASP A 325 15.79 -24.17 34.57
CA ASP A 325 14.64 -23.29 34.81
C ASP A 325 14.16 -22.63 33.48
N LEU A 326 12.92 -22.92 33.11
CA LEU A 326 12.26 -22.34 31.94
C LEU A 326 11.45 -21.08 32.26
N GLY A 327 11.40 -20.70 33.55
CA GLY A 327 10.57 -19.60 34.00
C GLY A 327 9.07 -19.90 33.98
N ILE A 328 8.28 -18.89 33.69
CA ILE A 328 6.82 -19.01 33.63
C ILE A 328 6.42 -19.58 32.27
N ILE A 329 5.59 -20.62 32.31
CA ILE A 329 5.03 -21.29 31.12
C ILE A 329 3.52 -21.07 31.14
N THR A 330 3.00 -20.47 30.07
CA THR A 330 1.57 -20.31 29.79
C THR A 330 1.14 -21.31 28.73
N GLU A 331 -0.16 -21.57 28.63
CA GLU A 331 -0.73 -22.51 27.64
C GLU A 331 -0.40 -22.05 26.21
N GLY A 332 0.00 -22.99 25.36
CA GLY A 332 0.42 -22.75 23.97
C GLY A 332 1.88 -22.33 23.79
N MET A 333 2.65 -22.17 24.89
CA MET A 333 4.05 -21.73 24.82
C MET A 333 5.03 -22.87 24.49
N MET A 334 4.68 -24.10 24.91
CA MET A 334 5.49 -25.30 24.72
C MET A 334 4.75 -26.31 23.82
N GLY A 335 5.46 -27.26 23.28
CA GLY A 335 4.84 -28.30 22.45
C GLY A 335 3.82 -29.15 23.21
N VAL A 336 2.84 -29.70 22.50
CA VAL A 336 1.68 -30.44 23.06
C VAL A 336 2.08 -31.52 24.07
N GLU A 337 3.10 -32.33 23.77
CA GLU A 337 3.55 -33.39 24.65
C GLU A 337 4.17 -32.86 25.96
N PHE A 338 4.87 -31.73 25.87
CA PHE A 338 5.45 -31.05 27.02
C PHE A 338 4.34 -30.51 27.93
N GLU A 339 3.38 -29.79 27.38
CA GLU A 339 2.27 -29.19 28.13
C GLU A 339 1.37 -30.24 28.76
N LYS A 340 1.10 -31.33 28.03
CA LYS A 340 0.34 -32.48 28.56
C LYS A 340 1.05 -33.12 29.76
N THR A 341 2.36 -33.32 29.65
CA THR A 341 3.17 -33.86 30.73
C THR A 341 3.19 -32.91 31.93
N LEU A 342 3.47 -31.61 31.68
CA LEU A 342 3.49 -30.58 32.71
C LEU A 342 2.12 -30.43 33.43
N ALA A 343 1.01 -30.59 32.69
CA ALA A 343 -0.34 -30.50 33.25
C ALA A 343 -0.65 -31.62 34.23
N SER A 344 -0.04 -32.80 34.06
CA SER A 344 -0.25 -33.98 34.91
C SER A 344 0.50 -33.94 36.25
N LEU A 345 1.50 -33.02 36.39
CA LEU A 345 2.34 -32.96 37.58
C LEU A 345 1.71 -32.15 38.71
N GLN A 346 2.06 -32.57 39.94
CA GLN A 346 1.84 -31.78 41.16
C GLN A 346 3.05 -30.87 41.42
N GLU A 347 2.85 -29.82 42.22
CA GLU A 347 3.95 -28.94 42.60
C GLU A 347 5.08 -29.71 43.31
N GLY A 348 6.29 -29.52 42.83
CA GLY A 348 7.48 -30.25 43.29
C GLY A 348 7.72 -31.61 42.60
N GLU A 349 6.74 -32.14 41.88
CA GLU A 349 6.80 -33.42 41.22
C GLU A 349 7.69 -33.40 39.95
N VAL A 350 8.34 -34.53 39.67
CA VAL A 350 9.19 -34.76 38.48
C VAL A 350 8.51 -35.78 37.60
N SER A 351 8.48 -35.52 36.29
CA SER A 351 7.90 -36.41 35.29
C SER A 351 8.72 -37.70 35.11
N GLU A 352 8.11 -38.71 34.51
CA GLU A 352 8.83 -39.75 33.84
C GLU A 352 9.54 -39.18 32.58
N VAL A 353 10.46 -39.95 32.00
CA VAL A 353 11.06 -39.59 30.71
C VAL A 353 9.99 -39.65 29.62
N PHE A 354 9.82 -38.57 28.88
CA PHE A 354 8.90 -38.51 27.74
C PHE A 354 9.62 -37.93 26.51
N GLN A 355 9.06 -38.20 25.37
CA GLN A 355 9.64 -37.78 24.09
C GLN A 355 8.89 -36.56 23.50
N THR A 356 9.64 -35.61 22.97
CA THR A 356 9.18 -34.49 22.18
C THR A 356 9.89 -34.46 20.83
N ILE A 357 9.54 -33.50 19.98
CA ILE A 357 10.26 -33.26 18.70
C ILE A 357 11.73 -32.90 18.89
N TYR A 358 12.15 -32.45 20.08
CA TYR A 358 13.53 -32.09 20.41
C TYR A 358 14.32 -33.24 20.99
N GLY A 359 13.68 -34.33 21.41
CA GLY A 359 14.29 -35.45 22.08
C GLY A 359 13.58 -35.85 23.36
N PHE A 360 14.32 -36.52 24.26
CA PHE A 360 13.82 -37.01 25.54
C PHE A 360 13.93 -35.92 26.60
N GLN A 361 12.90 -35.77 27.42
CA GLN A 361 12.86 -34.73 28.44
C GLN A 361 12.37 -35.28 29.80
N ILE A 362 12.85 -34.60 30.85
CA ILE A 362 12.36 -34.77 32.23
C ILE A 362 11.96 -33.38 32.69
N ILE A 363 10.74 -33.20 33.23
CA ILE A 363 10.24 -31.92 33.74
C ILE A 363 10.05 -32.01 35.26
N LYS A 364 10.38 -30.93 35.95
CA LYS A 364 9.97 -30.69 37.35
C LYS A 364 9.05 -29.50 37.42
N LEU A 365 7.85 -29.67 37.92
CA LEU A 365 6.95 -28.55 38.19
C LEU A 365 7.39 -27.83 39.47
N ILE A 366 7.74 -26.55 39.36
CA ILE A 366 8.23 -25.69 40.44
C ILE A 366 7.05 -25.08 41.21
N SER A 367 6.12 -24.46 40.47
CA SER A 367 4.92 -23.87 41.01
C SER A 367 3.77 -23.90 40.03
N LYS A 368 2.55 -23.92 40.51
CA LYS A 368 1.32 -23.90 39.71
C LYS A 368 0.36 -22.86 40.30
N GLU A 369 0.12 -21.83 39.54
CA GLU A 369 -1.00 -20.93 39.82
C GLU A 369 -2.20 -21.35 38.98
N SER A 370 -3.35 -21.48 39.63
CA SER A 370 -4.61 -21.76 38.95
C SER A 370 -5.18 -20.49 38.35
N ASP A 371 -6.01 -20.65 37.34
CA ASP A 371 -6.82 -19.56 36.80
C ASP A 371 -7.56 -18.84 37.93
N LYS A 372 -7.53 -17.53 37.89
CA LYS A 372 -8.20 -16.68 38.84
C LYS A 372 -9.16 -15.73 38.14
N ILE A 373 -10.44 -15.83 38.42
CA ILE A 373 -11.40 -14.81 38.02
C ILE A 373 -11.08 -13.54 38.81
N GLN A 374 -10.86 -12.43 38.11
CA GLN A 374 -10.61 -11.12 38.72
C GLN A 374 -11.91 -10.69 39.47
N PRO A 375 -11.84 -10.30 40.75
CA PRO A 375 -13.02 -9.85 41.46
C PRO A 375 -13.68 -8.66 40.77
N TYR A 376 -15.00 -8.65 40.67
CA TYR A 376 -15.76 -7.58 40.02
C TYR A 376 -15.34 -6.17 40.46
N LYS A 377 -15.16 -5.97 41.79
CA LYS A 377 -14.75 -4.68 42.37
C LYS A 377 -13.41 -4.15 41.86
N ASP A 378 -12.54 -5.03 41.42
CA ASP A 378 -11.21 -4.64 40.93
C ASP A 378 -11.21 -4.27 39.44
N ILE A 379 -12.30 -4.66 38.72
CA ILE A 379 -12.41 -4.54 37.28
C ILE A 379 -13.71 -3.91 36.78
N GLU A 380 -14.46 -3.22 37.64
CA GLU A 380 -15.76 -2.60 37.31
C GLU A 380 -15.73 -1.81 36.02
N ASN A 381 -14.70 -0.97 35.82
CA ASN A 381 -14.55 -0.18 34.58
C ASN A 381 -14.32 -1.05 33.35
N LYS A 382 -13.61 -2.17 33.51
CA LYS A 382 -13.36 -3.11 32.38
C LYS A 382 -14.66 -3.85 32.03
N VAL A 383 -15.43 -4.27 33.02
CA VAL A 383 -16.74 -4.89 32.81
C VAL A 383 -17.69 -3.91 32.13
N LEU A 384 -17.77 -2.67 32.62
CA LEU A 384 -18.60 -1.62 32.03
C LEU A 384 -18.22 -1.36 30.58
N ALA A 385 -16.91 -1.23 30.26
CA ALA A 385 -16.45 -1.00 28.92
C ALA A 385 -16.80 -2.16 27.98
N LEU A 386 -16.57 -3.40 28.40
CA LEU A 386 -16.90 -4.59 27.62
C LEU A 386 -18.43 -4.74 27.43
N PHE A 387 -19.22 -4.50 28.50
CA PHE A 387 -20.67 -4.51 28.40
C PHE A 387 -21.16 -3.50 27.34
N LYS A 388 -20.72 -2.24 27.47
CA LYS A 388 -21.12 -1.17 26.53
C LYS A 388 -20.74 -1.50 25.11
N SER A 389 -19.50 -1.97 24.86
CA SER A 389 -19.08 -2.31 23.51
C SER A 389 -19.86 -3.49 22.93
N THR A 390 -20.14 -4.52 23.73
CA THR A 390 -20.93 -5.69 23.28
C THR A 390 -22.35 -5.28 22.87
N ILE A 391 -23.04 -4.55 23.74
CA ILE A 391 -24.42 -4.12 23.45
C ILE A 391 -24.46 -3.09 22.31
N ALA A 392 -23.49 -2.18 22.26
CA ALA A 392 -23.38 -1.20 21.17
C ALA A 392 -23.12 -1.87 19.83
N SER A 393 -22.23 -2.87 19.77
CA SER A 393 -21.97 -3.66 18.56
C SER A 393 -23.23 -4.39 18.08
N GLU A 394 -23.94 -5.08 18.97
CA GLU A 394 -25.20 -5.74 18.59
C GLU A 394 -26.21 -4.73 18.03
N LYS A 395 -26.39 -3.59 18.70
CA LYS A 395 -27.28 -2.52 18.25
C LYS A 395 -26.82 -1.94 16.91
N PHE A 396 -25.52 -1.74 16.73
CA PHE A 396 -24.94 -1.23 15.49
C PHE A 396 -25.30 -2.13 14.30
N TYR A 397 -25.02 -3.43 14.39
CA TYR A 397 -25.29 -4.36 13.29
C TYR A 397 -26.79 -4.49 12.97
N GLN A 398 -27.66 -4.41 13.97
CA GLN A 398 -29.12 -4.39 13.74
C GLN A 398 -29.56 -3.12 12.99
N MET A 399 -28.90 -1.98 13.24
CA MET A 399 -29.26 -0.68 12.64
C MET A 399 -28.57 -0.46 11.27
N ALA A 400 -27.39 -1.02 11.05
CA ALA A 400 -26.54 -0.69 9.89
C ALA A 400 -27.19 -1.02 8.54
N GLU A 401 -27.82 -2.20 8.43
CA GLU A 401 -28.53 -2.60 7.22
C GLU A 401 -29.69 -1.62 6.94
N ARG A 402 -30.48 -1.34 7.97
CA ARG A 402 -31.63 -0.45 7.83
C ARG A 402 -31.23 1.00 7.58
N PHE A 403 -30.11 1.45 8.15
CA PHE A 403 -29.52 2.75 7.86
C PHE A 403 -29.19 2.93 6.37
N ALA A 404 -28.55 1.92 5.78
CA ALA A 404 -28.20 1.93 4.35
C ALA A 404 -29.46 1.91 3.46
N GLU A 405 -30.44 1.05 3.78
CA GLU A 405 -31.72 0.99 3.06
C GLU A 405 -32.44 2.32 3.10
N LEU A 406 -32.61 2.93 4.27
CA LEU A 406 -33.33 4.19 4.45
C LEU A 406 -32.67 5.34 3.70
N SER A 407 -31.33 5.39 3.66
CA SER A 407 -30.58 6.40 2.90
C SER A 407 -30.86 6.29 1.39
N PHE A 408 -30.89 5.06 0.89
CA PHE A 408 -31.12 4.78 -0.53
C PHE A 408 -32.60 4.94 -0.95
N GLU A 409 -33.55 4.43 -0.13
CA GLU A 409 -34.97 4.48 -0.45
C GLU A 409 -35.56 5.91 -0.40
N ASN A 410 -34.93 6.82 0.35
CA ASN A 410 -35.41 8.18 0.56
C ASN A 410 -34.37 9.22 0.14
N PRO A 411 -34.03 9.31 -1.15
CA PRO A 411 -32.87 10.09 -1.60
C PRO A 411 -33.00 11.60 -1.36
N ASP A 412 -34.20 12.10 -1.08
CA ASP A 412 -34.49 13.52 -0.90
C ASP A 412 -34.51 14.02 0.55
N THR A 413 -34.34 13.09 1.54
CA THR A 413 -34.37 13.45 2.97
C THR A 413 -33.68 12.43 3.86
N LEU A 414 -33.03 12.92 4.93
CA LEU A 414 -32.46 12.10 6.02
C LEU A 414 -33.47 11.80 7.15
N ALA A 415 -34.67 12.40 7.11
CA ALA A 415 -35.65 12.28 8.19
C ALA A 415 -36.05 10.82 8.52
N PRO A 416 -36.28 9.91 7.54
CA PRO A 416 -36.60 8.52 7.86
C PRO A 416 -35.52 7.79 8.66
N ILE A 417 -34.24 8.09 8.43
CA ILE A 417 -33.12 7.52 9.21
C ILE A 417 -33.22 7.99 10.67
N VAL A 418 -33.49 9.27 10.87
CA VAL A 418 -33.65 9.86 12.21
C VAL A 418 -34.86 9.28 12.94
N ASP A 419 -36.02 9.27 12.27
CA ASP A 419 -37.29 8.86 12.88
C ASP A 419 -37.30 7.36 13.24
N GLU A 420 -36.74 6.51 12.38
CA GLU A 420 -36.80 5.06 12.59
C GLU A 420 -35.66 4.56 13.51
N LEU A 421 -34.45 5.13 13.38
CA LEU A 421 -33.29 4.66 14.12
C LEU A 421 -32.98 5.49 15.37
N GLY A 422 -33.72 6.58 15.62
CA GLY A 422 -33.54 7.44 16.79
C GLY A 422 -32.23 8.24 16.77
N LEU A 423 -31.64 8.45 15.57
CA LEU A 423 -30.43 9.22 15.40
C LEU A 423 -30.75 10.72 15.28
N SER A 424 -29.72 11.56 15.09
CA SER A 424 -29.92 13.00 14.93
C SER A 424 -29.21 13.53 13.68
N ILE A 425 -29.83 14.53 13.03
CA ILE A 425 -29.15 15.26 11.96
C ILE A 425 -28.16 16.23 12.60
N GLN A 426 -26.93 16.19 12.08
CA GLN A 426 -25.86 17.11 12.41
C GLN A 426 -25.50 17.94 11.16
N GLN A 427 -24.80 19.06 11.37
CA GLN A 427 -24.37 19.92 10.28
C GLN A 427 -22.87 20.11 10.32
N GLN A 428 -22.24 20.13 9.13
CA GLN A 428 -20.84 20.47 8.95
C GLN A 428 -20.73 21.52 7.84
N ALA A 429 -20.14 22.66 8.17
CA ALA A 429 -19.87 23.75 7.21
C ALA A 429 -18.42 23.74 6.74
N ASN A 430 -18.13 24.55 5.74
CA ASN A 430 -16.79 24.80 5.18
C ASN A 430 -16.11 23.50 4.69
N VAL A 431 -16.88 22.67 4.02
CA VAL A 431 -16.38 21.46 3.37
C VAL A 431 -15.90 21.81 1.97
N THR A 432 -14.65 21.51 1.66
CA THR A 432 -14.09 21.57 0.31
C THR A 432 -13.63 20.19 -0.13
N GLU A 433 -13.33 19.97 -1.40
CA GLU A 433 -12.80 18.68 -1.87
C GLU A 433 -11.50 18.28 -1.15
N ASN A 434 -10.66 19.27 -0.81
CA ASN A 434 -9.32 19.05 -0.27
C ASN A 434 -9.21 19.29 1.23
N SER A 435 -10.22 19.86 1.89
CA SER A 435 -10.19 20.16 3.33
C SER A 435 -11.58 20.17 3.96
N GLY A 436 -11.62 19.85 5.26
CA GLY A 436 -12.80 19.92 6.09
C GLY A 436 -12.47 19.55 7.53
N GLU A 437 -13.29 19.99 8.46
CA GLU A 437 -13.18 19.69 9.88
C GLU A 437 -14.24 18.69 10.33
N GLY A 438 -14.12 18.13 11.52
CA GLY A 438 -15.09 17.19 12.08
C GLY A 438 -15.27 15.97 11.19
N ILE A 439 -16.53 15.68 10.82
CA ILE A 439 -16.84 14.54 9.94
C ILE A 439 -16.25 14.72 8.53
N ALA A 440 -16.07 15.96 8.07
CA ALA A 440 -15.43 16.24 6.79
C ALA A 440 -13.89 16.11 6.80
N ALA A 441 -13.28 15.79 7.93
CA ALA A 441 -11.86 15.38 7.96
C ALA A 441 -11.63 14.06 7.20
N PHE A 442 -12.65 13.22 7.08
CA PHE A 442 -12.59 11.99 6.28
C PHE A 442 -12.73 12.27 4.80
N ASP A 443 -11.77 11.78 3.99
CA ASP A 443 -11.78 11.93 2.53
C ASP A 443 -13.08 11.39 1.91
N LYS A 444 -13.56 10.25 2.39
CA LYS A 444 -14.80 9.63 1.90
C LYS A 444 -16.02 10.56 2.02
N VAL A 445 -16.07 11.35 3.10
CA VAL A 445 -17.14 12.35 3.32
C VAL A 445 -17.00 13.48 2.30
N ARG A 446 -15.79 14.01 2.11
CA ARG A 446 -15.53 15.07 1.13
C ARG A 446 -15.86 14.61 -0.29
N HIS A 447 -15.38 13.45 -0.71
CA HIS A 447 -15.72 12.90 -2.03
C HIS A 447 -17.21 12.65 -2.21
N ALA A 448 -17.91 12.16 -1.19
CA ALA A 448 -19.36 11.99 -1.26
C ALA A 448 -20.09 13.34 -1.34
N THR A 449 -19.61 14.36 -0.62
CA THR A 449 -20.19 15.71 -0.63
C THR A 449 -20.19 16.33 -2.03
N PHE A 450 -19.11 16.14 -2.80
CA PHE A 450 -18.96 16.71 -4.14
C PHE A 450 -19.33 15.73 -5.27
N ASN A 451 -19.97 14.58 -4.93
CA ASN A 451 -20.54 13.68 -5.93
C ASN A 451 -21.71 14.35 -6.64
N GLU A 452 -21.88 14.10 -7.95
CA GLU A 452 -22.93 14.71 -8.78
C GLU A 452 -24.33 14.47 -8.22
N ASP A 453 -24.64 13.28 -7.72
CA ASP A 453 -25.95 12.94 -7.15
C ASP A 453 -26.22 13.71 -5.86
N VAL A 454 -25.23 13.86 -5.01
CA VAL A 454 -25.33 14.61 -3.75
C VAL A 454 -25.43 16.11 -4.03
N LEU A 455 -24.66 16.63 -4.98
CA LEU A 455 -24.78 18.02 -5.44
C LEU A 455 -26.14 18.30 -6.09
N ALA A 456 -26.77 17.31 -6.71
CA ALA A 456 -28.14 17.41 -7.22
C ALA A 456 -29.21 17.44 -6.12
N GLY A 457 -28.82 17.22 -4.85
CA GLY A 457 -29.70 17.31 -3.68
C GLY A 457 -30.17 15.94 -3.15
N ASN A 458 -29.61 14.85 -3.64
CA ASN A 458 -29.88 13.51 -3.12
C ASN A 458 -29.05 13.24 -1.86
N ASN A 459 -29.45 12.24 -1.07
CA ASN A 459 -28.59 11.68 -0.03
C ASN A 459 -27.41 10.91 -0.67
N SER A 460 -26.30 10.86 0.04
CA SER A 460 -25.25 9.88 -0.29
C SER A 460 -25.72 8.45 0.04
N ASP A 461 -25.12 7.48 -0.58
CA ASP A 461 -25.12 6.12 -0.02
C ASP A 461 -24.55 6.13 1.40
N ALA A 462 -24.81 5.05 2.16
CA ALA A 462 -24.19 4.86 3.47
C ALA A 462 -22.67 4.73 3.31
N ILE A 463 -21.92 5.64 3.90
CA ILE A 463 -20.45 5.73 3.80
C ILE A 463 -19.85 5.06 5.04
N GLU A 464 -19.11 4.00 4.86
CA GLU A 464 -18.33 3.39 5.94
C GLU A 464 -17.00 4.14 6.12
N LEU A 465 -16.87 4.87 7.23
CA LEU A 465 -15.67 5.63 7.56
C LEU A 465 -14.60 4.73 8.20
N ALA A 466 -15.03 3.85 9.10
CA ALA A 466 -14.24 2.84 9.78
C ALA A 466 -15.15 1.64 10.13
N PRO A 467 -14.61 0.51 10.60
CA PRO A 467 -15.46 -0.56 11.16
C PRO A 467 -16.42 0.00 12.21
N GLU A 468 -17.70 -0.38 12.11
CA GLU A 468 -18.76 0.08 13.00
C GLU A 468 -18.96 1.61 13.05
N HIS A 469 -18.73 2.28 11.89
CA HIS A 469 -18.92 3.73 11.73
C HIS A 469 -19.48 4.06 10.34
N LEU A 470 -20.76 4.38 10.26
CA LEU A 470 -21.49 4.76 9.04
C LEU A 470 -21.95 6.19 9.10
N VAL A 471 -21.96 6.85 7.94
CA VAL A 471 -22.49 8.20 7.73
C VAL A 471 -23.32 8.25 6.47
N ALA A 472 -24.46 8.92 6.50
CA ALA A 472 -25.20 9.36 5.31
C ALA A 472 -25.30 10.88 5.34
N LEU A 473 -25.09 11.53 4.21
CA LEU A 473 -25.06 12.99 4.13
C LEU A 473 -25.86 13.50 2.94
N ARG A 474 -26.17 14.79 2.97
CA ARG A 474 -26.76 15.54 1.88
C ARG A 474 -26.29 16.99 1.90
N ILE A 475 -26.40 17.65 0.76
CA ILE A 475 -26.08 19.07 0.65
C ILE A 475 -27.13 19.91 1.40
N ALA A 476 -26.65 20.76 2.31
CA ALA A 476 -27.45 21.85 2.89
C ALA A 476 -27.24 23.15 2.12
N GLN A 477 -26.01 23.46 1.72
CA GLN A 477 -25.66 24.61 0.88
C GLN A 477 -24.44 24.26 0.03
N HIS A 478 -24.42 24.70 -1.22
CA HIS A 478 -23.28 24.56 -2.12
C HIS A 478 -22.97 25.89 -2.79
N THR A 479 -21.72 26.28 -2.73
CA THR A 479 -21.14 27.40 -3.47
C THR A 479 -20.15 26.80 -4.47
N PRO A 480 -20.44 26.82 -5.76
CA PRO A 480 -19.54 26.30 -6.79
C PRO A 480 -18.22 27.08 -6.82
N GLU A 481 -17.19 26.48 -7.39
CA GLU A 481 -15.94 27.20 -7.67
C GLU A 481 -16.26 28.43 -8.55
N ASP A 482 -15.62 29.55 -8.25
CA ASP A 482 -15.76 30.78 -9.03
C ASP A 482 -14.40 31.44 -9.23
N VAL A 483 -14.25 32.11 -10.37
CA VAL A 483 -13.04 32.89 -10.65
C VAL A 483 -13.09 34.18 -9.83
N MET A 484 -12.10 34.35 -8.95
CA MET A 484 -11.95 35.55 -8.14
C MET A 484 -11.81 36.77 -9.06
N PRO A 485 -12.63 37.82 -8.88
CA PRO A 485 -12.53 39.03 -9.71
C PRO A 485 -11.12 39.64 -9.60
N LEU A 486 -10.61 40.17 -10.72
CA LEU A 486 -9.28 40.75 -10.78
C LEU A 486 -8.97 41.69 -9.62
N GLN A 487 -9.96 42.46 -9.15
CA GLN A 487 -9.75 43.38 -8.03
C GLN A 487 -9.35 42.70 -6.73
N ALA A 488 -9.85 41.49 -6.48
CA ALA A 488 -9.52 40.72 -5.29
C ALA A 488 -8.11 40.14 -5.36
N VAL A 489 -7.62 39.77 -6.55
CA VAL A 489 -6.33 39.14 -6.77
C VAL A 489 -5.28 40.05 -7.42
N LYS A 490 -5.63 41.32 -7.64
CA LYS A 490 -4.79 42.29 -8.39
C LYS A 490 -3.35 42.35 -7.89
N ALA A 491 -3.14 42.34 -6.59
CA ALA A 491 -1.78 42.39 -5.99
C ALA A 491 -0.96 41.14 -6.32
N VAL A 492 -1.62 39.98 -6.36
CA VAL A 492 -0.96 38.70 -6.69
C VAL A 492 -0.63 38.67 -8.18
N VAL A 493 -1.59 39.06 -9.04
CA VAL A 493 -1.36 39.14 -10.49
C VAL A 493 -0.25 40.15 -10.83
N GLU A 494 -0.28 41.33 -10.22
CA GLU A 494 0.74 42.38 -10.41
C GLU A 494 2.13 41.85 -10.02
N LEU A 495 2.23 41.16 -8.89
CA LEU A 495 3.49 40.55 -8.47
C LEU A 495 3.98 39.46 -9.45
N SER A 496 3.07 38.64 -9.97
CA SER A 496 3.39 37.66 -11.02
C SER A 496 3.94 38.33 -12.27
N VAL A 497 3.25 39.35 -12.80
CA VAL A 497 3.71 40.12 -13.95
C VAL A 497 5.08 40.76 -13.71
N LYS A 498 5.30 41.36 -12.52
CA LYS A 498 6.59 41.93 -12.15
C LYS A 498 7.69 40.90 -12.09
N LYS A 499 7.42 39.71 -11.55
CA LYS A 499 8.37 38.60 -11.52
C LYS A 499 8.76 38.16 -12.93
N ASP A 500 7.77 37.91 -13.81
CA ASP A 500 8.03 37.51 -15.20
C ASP A 500 8.88 38.51 -15.94
N LYS A 501 8.57 39.79 -15.80
CA LYS A 501 9.34 40.90 -16.42
C LYS A 501 10.74 41.03 -15.81
N ALA A 502 10.90 40.86 -14.50
CA ALA A 502 12.18 40.88 -13.81
C ALA A 502 13.07 39.72 -14.27
N VAL A 503 12.53 38.52 -14.34
CA VAL A 503 13.23 37.33 -14.85
C VAL A 503 13.67 37.57 -16.31
N LYS A 504 12.79 38.10 -17.13
CA LYS A 504 13.13 38.44 -18.53
C LYS A 504 14.28 39.46 -18.62
N LEU A 505 14.18 40.54 -17.85
CA LEU A 505 15.21 41.57 -17.79
C LEU A 505 16.57 41.02 -17.35
N LEU A 506 16.56 40.17 -16.31
CA LEU A 506 17.76 39.50 -15.82
C LEU A 506 18.30 38.49 -16.85
N SER A 507 17.40 37.77 -17.54
CA SER A 507 17.78 36.82 -18.58
C SER A 507 18.45 37.53 -19.77
N ASP A 508 17.92 38.68 -20.19
CA ASP A 508 18.51 39.49 -21.24
C ASP A 508 19.91 40.02 -20.82
N LYS A 509 20.00 40.55 -19.59
CA LYS A 509 21.29 41.00 -19.00
C LYS A 509 22.30 39.84 -18.88
N ALA A 510 21.84 38.67 -18.41
CA ALA A 510 22.68 37.50 -18.34
C ALA A 510 23.15 37.01 -19.71
N ALA A 511 22.30 37.09 -20.75
CA ALA A 511 22.68 36.76 -22.12
C ALA A 511 23.80 37.67 -22.67
N GLU A 512 23.73 38.98 -22.40
CA GLU A 512 24.81 39.90 -22.75
C GLU A 512 26.11 39.58 -22.01
N MET A 513 26.03 39.30 -20.71
CA MET A 513 27.17 38.90 -19.90
C MET A 513 27.76 37.57 -20.34
N LEU A 514 26.92 36.61 -20.68
CA LEU A 514 27.29 35.31 -21.25
C LEU A 514 28.04 35.47 -22.57
N ALA A 515 27.57 36.38 -23.45
CA ALA A 515 28.25 36.68 -24.69
C ALA A 515 29.68 37.24 -24.44
N LYS A 516 29.83 38.15 -23.48
CA LYS A 516 31.13 38.69 -23.08
C LYS A 516 32.03 37.60 -22.47
N ALA A 517 31.50 36.73 -21.62
CA ALA A 517 32.25 35.61 -21.05
C ALA A 517 32.80 34.70 -22.15
N LYS A 518 31.97 34.35 -23.14
CA LYS A 518 32.36 33.52 -24.30
C LYS A 518 33.44 34.16 -25.19
N THR A 519 33.58 35.50 -25.21
CA THR A 519 34.65 36.19 -25.89
C THR A 519 35.95 36.31 -25.07
N GLY A 520 35.97 35.78 -23.83
CA GLY A 520 37.15 35.70 -22.97
C GLY A 520 37.19 36.72 -21.85
N VAL A 521 36.12 37.50 -21.62
CA VAL A 521 36.04 38.37 -20.44
C VAL A 521 35.88 37.49 -19.20
N PRO A 522 36.74 37.60 -18.17
CA PRO A 522 36.63 36.80 -16.98
C PRO A 522 35.33 37.04 -16.23
N ILE A 523 34.67 35.95 -15.79
CA ILE A 523 33.40 36.04 -15.05
C ILE A 523 33.49 36.93 -13.80
N LYS A 524 34.68 37.00 -13.19
CA LYS A 524 34.96 37.87 -12.04
C LYS A 524 34.85 39.37 -12.37
N GLU A 525 35.21 39.79 -13.59
CA GLU A 525 35.04 41.16 -14.04
C GLU A 525 33.57 41.49 -14.30
N LEU A 526 32.79 40.52 -14.77
CA LEU A 526 31.34 40.63 -14.93
C LEU A 526 30.63 40.73 -13.59
N ALA A 527 31.20 40.12 -12.54
CA ALA A 527 30.65 40.17 -11.16
C ALA A 527 30.83 41.53 -10.51
N SER A 528 31.61 42.44 -11.06
CA SER A 528 31.79 43.81 -10.52
C SER A 528 30.62 44.74 -10.85
N LEU A 529 29.66 44.28 -11.66
CA LEU A 529 28.46 45.02 -12.01
C LEU A 529 27.44 44.95 -10.85
N ASP A 530 26.75 46.05 -10.55
CA ASP A 530 25.79 46.18 -9.45
C ASP A 530 24.76 45.04 -9.38
N GLY A 531 24.58 44.52 -8.19
CA GLY A 531 23.55 43.51 -7.89
C GLY A 531 23.94 42.08 -8.31
N THR A 532 25.19 41.78 -8.63
CA THR A 532 25.63 40.42 -8.93
C THR A 532 26.46 39.80 -7.82
N SER A 533 26.42 38.50 -7.63
CA SER A 533 27.27 37.78 -6.69
C SER A 533 27.98 36.60 -7.40
N LEU A 534 29.30 36.49 -7.22
CA LEU A 534 30.10 35.39 -7.73
C LEU A 534 30.30 34.35 -6.62
N VAL A 535 29.89 33.11 -6.92
CA VAL A 535 30.07 31.97 -6.03
C VAL A 535 31.07 31.01 -6.65
N ASP A 536 32.17 30.73 -5.97
CA ASP A 536 33.16 29.71 -6.36
C ASP A 536 32.83 28.42 -5.58
N VAL A 537 32.21 27.46 -6.22
CA VAL A 537 31.78 26.22 -5.58
C VAL A 537 32.90 25.18 -5.58
N GLY A 538 33.72 25.18 -6.63
CA GLY A 538 34.70 24.12 -6.85
C GLY A 538 34.11 22.86 -7.49
N PRO A 539 34.69 21.68 -7.22
CA PRO A 539 34.21 20.41 -7.76
C PRO A 539 32.90 20.00 -7.11
N VAL A 540 31.87 19.74 -7.91
CA VAL A 540 30.55 19.25 -7.48
C VAL A 540 30.27 17.87 -8.09
N THR A 541 29.58 17.03 -7.36
CA THR A 541 29.01 15.74 -7.81
C THR A 541 27.55 15.92 -8.26
N ARG A 542 26.97 14.87 -8.87
CA ARG A 542 25.55 14.90 -9.31
C ARG A 542 24.54 15.06 -8.16
N ASN A 543 24.94 14.68 -6.93
CA ASN A 543 24.09 14.68 -5.75
C ASN A 543 24.47 15.79 -4.76
N GLU A 544 25.18 16.85 -5.23
CA GLU A 544 25.60 17.96 -4.39
C GLU A 544 24.41 18.76 -3.87
N GLN A 545 24.25 18.80 -2.55
CA GLN A 545 23.12 19.48 -1.90
C GLN A 545 23.37 20.97 -1.63
N SER A 546 24.61 21.41 -1.68
CA SER A 546 24.98 22.82 -1.44
C SER A 546 24.68 23.73 -2.64
N VAL A 547 24.27 23.16 -3.78
CA VAL A 547 24.00 23.84 -5.03
C VAL A 547 22.53 23.68 -5.41
N PRO A 548 21.83 24.75 -5.87
CA PRO A 548 20.46 24.62 -6.36
C PRO A 548 20.29 23.52 -7.40
N ALA A 549 19.26 22.70 -7.26
CA ALA A 549 19.05 21.50 -8.12
C ALA A 549 19.03 21.84 -9.62
N VAL A 550 18.37 22.94 -10.01
CA VAL A 550 18.33 23.41 -11.40
C VAL A 550 19.74 23.75 -11.91
N LEU A 551 20.54 24.45 -11.11
CA LEU A 551 21.92 24.82 -11.47
C LEU A 551 22.79 23.58 -11.60
N LEU A 552 22.63 22.60 -10.70
CA LEU A 552 23.35 21.33 -10.74
C LEU A 552 22.98 20.51 -12.00
N ARG A 553 21.69 20.34 -12.27
CA ARG A 553 21.19 19.67 -13.49
C ARG A 553 21.77 20.30 -14.74
N ASP A 554 21.73 21.63 -14.82
CA ASP A 554 22.25 22.37 -15.97
C ASP A 554 23.77 22.28 -16.07
N THR A 555 24.49 22.27 -14.96
CA THR A 555 25.92 22.01 -14.90
C THR A 555 26.26 20.67 -15.57
N PHE A 556 25.54 19.58 -15.20
CA PHE A 556 25.81 18.26 -15.75
C PHE A 556 25.32 18.05 -17.20
N SER A 557 24.54 18.98 -17.75
CA SER A 557 24.15 19.01 -19.18
C SER A 557 25.13 19.79 -20.05
N MET A 558 26.10 20.52 -19.46
CA MET A 558 27.07 21.31 -20.26
C MET A 558 28.09 20.44 -20.95
N SER A 559 28.53 20.89 -22.15
CA SER A 559 29.62 20.27 -22.91
C SER A 559 30.97 20.46 -22.20
N HIS A 560 31.87 19.54 -22.46
CA HIS A 560 33.26 19.62 -21.96
C HIS A 560 33.94 20.95 -22.35
N PRO A 561 34.73 21.56 -21.45
CA PRO A 561 35.64 22.63 -21.78
C PRO A 561 36.61 22.20 -22.90
N VAL A 562 36.83 23.08 -23.87
CA VAL A 562 37.68 22.81 -25.03
C VAL A 562 38.92 23.71 -24.98
N ASP A 563 40.07 23.15 -25.28
CA ASP A 563 41.37 23.88 -25.29
C ASP A 563 41.68 24.64 -24.00
N GLY A 564 41.24 24.07 -22.84
CA GLY A 564 41.46 24.70 -21.54
C GLY A 564 40.58 25.94 -21.29
N LYS A 565 39.64 26.24 -22.18
CA LYS A 565 38.70 27.36 -22.03
C LYS A 565 37.44 26.87 -21.34
N PRO A 566 36.90 27.59 -20.32
CA PRO A 566 35.67 27.21 -19.64
C PRO A 566 34.47 27.23 -20.57
N SER A 567 33.51 26.36 -20.30
CA SER A 567 32.19 26.40 -20.92
C SER A 567 31.22 27.22 -20.05
N PHE A 568 30.29 27.89 -20.71
CA PHE A 568 29.31 28.76 -20.03
C PHE A 568 27.90 28.43 -20.41
N LYS A 569 27.00 28.46 -19.43
CA LYS A 569 25.56 28.28 -19.62
C LYS A 569 24.78 29.23 -18.70
N GLN A 570 23.69 29.79 -19.22
CA GLN A 570 22.72 30.56 -18.45
C GLN A 570 21.61 29.62 -17.95
N THR A 571 21.15 29.85 -16.74
CA THR A 571 20.00 29.14 -16.15
C THR A 571 19.15 30.09 -15.30
N THR A 572 17.84 29.79 -15.20
CA THR A 572 16.92 30.48 -14.28
C THR A 572 16.62 29.55 -13.12
N LEU A 573 16.78 30.03 -11.90
CA LEU A 573 16.52 29.29 -10.69
C LEU A 573 15.04 29.36 -10.28
N ASP A 574 14.59 28.43 -9.45
CA ASP A 574 13.19 28.34 -9.01
C ASP A 574 12.70 29.59 -8.26
N ASN A 575 13.60 30.32 -7.60
CA ASN A 575 13.30 31.59 -6.92
C ASN A 575 13.22 32.81 -7.86
N GLY A 576 13.44 32.62 -9.18
CA GLY A 576 13.46 33.67 -10.20
C GLY A 576 14.82 34.35 -10.39
N ASP A 577 15.85 34.00 -9.65
CA ASP A 577 17.20 34.46 -9.93
C ASP A 577 17.73 33.87 -11.23
N VAL A 578 18.57 34.62 -11.91
CA VAL A 578 19.24 34.13 -13.14
C VAL A 578 20.73 33.90 -12.82
N ALA A 579 21.26 32.78 -13.23
CA ALA A 579 22.66 32.44 -13.02
C ALA A 579 23.40 32.18 -14.34
N ILE A 580 24.70 32.53 -14.37
CA ILE A 580 25.64 32.15 -15.42
C ILE A 580 26.65 31.17 -14.81
N ILE A 581 26.62 29.95 -15.27
CA ILE A 581 27.53 28.88 -14.85
C ILE A 581 28.79 28.94 -15.69
N GLU A 582 29.97 28.93 -15.05
CA GLU A 582 31.28 28.71 -15.64
C GLU A 582 31.75 27.30 -15.27
N LEU A 583 31.79 26.39 -16.21
CA LEU A 583 32.37 25.07 -16.05
C LEU A 583 33.83 25.09 -16.46
N ARG A 584 34.74 24.92 -15.50
CA ARG A 584 36.20 25.02 -15.69
C ARG A 584 36.83 23.70 -16.04
N LYS A 585 36.38 22.63 -15.41
CA LYS A 585 36.97 21.31 -15.56
C LYS A 585 35.92 20.23 -15.34
N ILE A 586 36.06 19.15 -16.04
CA ILE A 586 35.37 17.89 -15.75
C ILE A 586 36.46 16.88 -15.38
N ALA A 587 36.25 16.17 -14.30
CA ALA A 587 37.07 15.04 -13.88
C ALA A 587 36.18 13.82 -13.75
N ASP A 588 36.48 12.79 -14.52
CA ASP A 588 35.80 11.51 -14.43
C ASP A 588 36.14 10.81 -13.09
N GLY A 589 35.29 9.90 -12.63
CA GLY A 589 35.60 9.05 -11.50
C GLY A 589 36.80 8.14 -11.80
N ASP A 590 37.64 7.92 -10.80
CA ASP A 590 38.83 7.07 -10.96
C ASP A 590 38.41 5.60 -10.76
N GLU A 591 38.57 4.80 -11.82
CA GLU A 591 38.22 3.37 -11.83
C GLU A 591 39.00 2.55 -10.77
N THR A 592 40.17 3.07 -10.32
CA THR A 592 40.96 2.42 -9.29
C THR A 592 40.35 2.53 -7.89
N ASP A 593 39.39 3.43 -7.70
CA ASP A 593 38.65 3.61 -6.44
C ASP A 593 37.45 2.64 -6.30
N ILE A 594 37.15 1.84 -7.34
CA ILE A 594 36.04 0.89 -7.29
C ILE A 594 36.37 -0.26 -6.35
N THR A 595 35.61 -0.35 -5.26
CA THR A 595 35.69 -1.50 -4.36
C THR A 595 34.99 -2.72 -4.99
N GLU A 596 35.37 -3.94 -4.60
CA GLU A 596 34.72 -5.17 -5.09
C GLU A 596 33.22 -5.18 -4.80
N SER A 597 32.80 -4.73 -3.62
CA SER A 597 31.39 -4.62 -3.25
C SER A 597 30.64 -3.62 -4.14
N SER A 598 31.27 -2.48 -4.48
CA SER A 598 30.67 -1.49 -5.38
C SER A 598 30.57 -2.04 -6.81
N ARG A 599 31.60 -2.78 -7.25
CA ARG A 599 31.62 -3.42 -8.57
C ARG A 599 30.48 -4.42 -8.72
N GLU A 600 30.28 -5.27 -7.72
CA GLU A 600 29.18 -6.24 -7.71
C GLU A 600 27.81 -5.53 -7.70
N SER A 601 27.66 -4.48 -6.91
CA SER A 601 26.43 -3.67 -6.86
C SER A 601 26.12 -3.02 -8.21
N PHE A 602 27.11 -2.43 -8.88
CA PHE A 602 26.93 -1.83 -10.20
C PHE A 602 26.65 -2.87 -11.26
N LYS A 603 27.33 -4.03 -11.21
CA LYS A 603 27.05 -5.14 -12.09
C LYS A 603 25.59 -5.58 -12.00
N ASN A 604 25.10 -5.80 -10.78
CA ASN A 604 23.71 -6.21 -10.54
C ASN A 604 22.72 -5.15 -11.02
N PHE A 605 23.01 -3.86 -10.77
CA PHE A 605 22.19 -2.75 -11.24
C PHE A 605 22.12 -2.68 -12.77
N LEU A 606 23.27 -2.71 -13.42
CA LEU A 606 23.37 -2.64 -14.89
C LEU A 606 22.78 -3.88 -15.57
N SER A 607 23.02 -5.08 -15.03
CA SER A 607 22.42 -6.32 -15.54
C SER A 607 20.91 -6.24 -15.49
N ARG A 608 20.35 -5.77 -14.38
CA ARG A 608 18.90 -5.58 -14.25
C ARG A 608 18.37 -4.56 -15.25
N LEU A 609 19.00 -3.38 -15.34
CA LEU A 609 18.58 -2.32 -16.25
C LEU A 609 18.62 -2.78 -17.71
N THR A 610 19.72 -3.40 -18.13
CA THR A 610 19.89 -3.91 -19.50
C THR A 610 18.94 -5.08 -19.77
N GLY A 611 18.73 -5.93 -18.77
CA GLY A 611 17.77 -7.04 -18.81
C GLY A 611 16.33 -6.55 -19.00
N GLU A 612 15.92 -5.51 -18.27
CA GLU A 612 14.61 -4.89 -18.42
C GLU A 612 14.42 -4.27 -19.81
N VAL A 613 15.44 -3.59 -20.34
CA VAL A 613 15.41 -3.06 -21.71
C VAL A 613 15.32 -4.19 -22.74
N THR A 614 16.08 -5.27 -22.54
CA THR A 614 16.06 -6.45 -23.41
C THR A 614 14.70 -7.14 -23.38
N LEU A 615 14.10 -7.26 -22.18
CA LEU A 615 12.75 -7.79 -22.02
C LEU A 615 11.73 -6.91 -22.75
N ALA A 616 11.80 -5.58 -22.57
CA ALA A 616 10.91 -4.65 -23.25
C ALA A 616 11.02 -4.75 -24.78
N ALA A 617 12.24 -4.86 -25.31
CA ALA A 617 12.49 -5.06 -26.74
C ALA A 617 11.95 -6.42 -27.22
N SER A 618 12.11 -7.48 -26.42
CA SER A 618 11.58 -8.81 -26.72
C SER A 618 10.05 -8.81 -26.75
N LEU A 619 9.39 -8.15 -25.77
CA LEU A 619 7.93 -8.00 -25.74
C LEU A 619 7.42 -7.15 -26.92
N ALA A 620 8.14 -6.10 -27.31
CA ALA A 620 7.81 -5.31 -28.50
C ALA A 620 7.87 -6.16 -29.78
N ASN A 621 8.86 -7.03 -29.92
CA ASN A 621 8.96 -7.96 -31.04
C ASN A 621 7.83 -9.00 -31.02
N LEU A 622 7.58 -9.61 -29.86
CA LEU A 622 6.47 -10.55 -29.65
C LEU A 622 5.10 -9.92 -29.95
N SER A 623 4.92 -8.63 -29.66
CA SER A 623 3.67 -7.93 -29.96
C SER A 623 3.39 -7.81 -31.47
N VAL A 624 4.44 -7.76 -32.28
CA VAL A 624 4.32 -7.76 -33.76
C VAL A 624 4.03 -9.18 -34.26
N GLU A 625 4.73 -10.18 -33.72
CA GLU A 625 4.56 -11.58 -34.12
C GLU A 625 3.18 -12.17 -33.70
N THR A 626 2.59 -11.66 -32.62
CA THR A 626 1.32 -12.15 -32.06
C THR A 626 0.10 -11.35 -32.53
N ASP A 627 0.26 -10.42 -33.48
CA ASP A 627 -0.83 -9.57 -33.98
C ASP A 627 -1.59 -8.84 -32.85
N VAL A 628 -0.89 -8.02 -32.07
CA VAL A 628 -1.52 -7.20 -31.04
C VAL A 628 -2.26 -6.03 -31.69
N VAL A 629 -3.57 -5.97 -31.46
CA VAL A 629 -4.43 -4.89 -31.95
C VAL A 629 -5.01 -4.14 -30.76
N LEU A 630 -4.74 -2.83 -30.68
CA LEU A 630 -5.42 -1.94 -29.74
C LEU A 630 -6.61 -1.32 -30.47
N ALA A 631 -7.81 -1.37 -29.87
CA ALA A 631 -8.95 -0.66 -30.42
C ALA A 631 -8.65 0.84 -30.33
N ASN A 632 -8.82 1.56 -31.44
CA ASN A 632 -8.69 3.01 -31.47
C ASN A 632 -9.65 3.60 -30.43
N GLN A 633 -9.13 4.23 -29.41
CA GLN A 633 -9.94 5.08 -28.55
C GLN A 633 -10.47 6.23 -29.41
N PRO A 634 -11.74 6.63 -29.28
CA PRO A 634 -12.23 7.83 -29.92
C PRO A 634 -11.42 9.03 -29.39
N GLU A 635 -10.93 9.86 -30.34
CA GLU A 635 -10.28 11.13 -30.07
C GLU A 635 -11.14 12.08 -29.22
#